data_b46c13c1c7b1ad9a0870aaf2b7ad685e
#
_entry.id   b46c13c1c7b1ad9a0870aaf2b7ad685e
#
_cell.length_a   1.000
_cell.length_b   1.000
_cell.length_c   1.000
_cell.angle_alpha   90.00
_cell.angle_beta   90.00
_cell.angle_gamma   90.00
#
_symmetry.space_group_name_H-M   'P 1'
#
loop_
_entity.id
_entity.type
_entity.pdbx_description
1 polymer ?
#
loop_
_entity_poly.entity_id
_entity_poly.type
_entity_poly.pdbx_seq_one_letter_code
_entity_poly.pdbx_strand_id
1 'polypeptide(L)'
;MKAKKGWLAATFFAGTLLLAGCGSSKASDQKQDATNHYNYVYVLDPDNFDYTASSKQNNSDVVSNFEDGLLERNPYGKLTGDLAKSWSVSKDGKTYTYHLRKGVKWVDSEGNQHGTVKAQDFVTGLKHAVAAKSEQLYVVQNSIKGLNAYVTGKSKDFSTVGVKALNDDTVQYKLNKPETYWNSKLTYGVMYPVNAQFLKQKGSDFGKVSADSILYNGPYVLANFTSKSVLKYKANPNYWDKSHVYLKTITLTYDDGSNPDGLYKSFEKGNYSFARVYPGSAGYKTVLKQNKKNIIWTSQDSSIFNFTFNLNRQSYNYTSKKTEQQKLDTRKAILNQNFRLAIQFAFNKADYNAQVNGKIGADKGLRNEITPPSFVSINGKDYGTQLQADVANTDFSDIKLADGQDGTYQPAKAKKYLAKALAELKSQGVSGPIHLDLPVDEKASLNLNQAKSFKKSVESTLGKQNVVIDLQLLSDDKFNAATFNATTGKTDDFDLSNASGWTPDYDDPSTYLEIYNPTSGAELLTLGLDPTAKADSSASNAAAIKAVGLDEYGKLLDKAEAINTDPSARYKAFAKAEAWLLNSGITIPVNSGGAGAIVSRVAPLSGPYAPSGIGDGRYKFLKVQKKPVTTAEAKKAKAEWLAKRKQIAQEAATN
;
A
#
# COMPACT_ATOMS: atom_id res chain seq x y z
N MET A 1 41.12 39.16 -35.42
CA MET A 1 41.39 40.64 -35.45
C MET A 1 40.55 41.30 -34.39
N LYS A 2 41.24 41.86 -33.36
CA LYS A 2 41.10 43.12 -32.61
C LYS A 2 39.65 43.58 -32.32
N ALA A 3 39.14 43.41 -31.11
CA ALA A 3 39.17 44.30 -29.95
C ALA A 3 38.71 45.75 -30.22
N LYS A 4 37.68 46.20 -29.52
CA LYS A 4 37.71 47.50 -28.82
C LYS A 4 36.61 47.58 -27.75
N LYS A 5 37.06 47.96 -26.54
CA LYS A 5 36.33 48.39 -25.33
C LYS A 5 35.70 49.77 -25.58
N GLY A 6 34.62 50.07 -24.91
CA GLY A 6 34.05 51.41 -24.74
C GLY A 6 33.34 51.54 -23.40
N TRP A 7 33.96 52.20 -22.46
CA TRP A 7 33.42 52.70 -21.18
C TRP A 7 32.85 54.10 -21.41
N LEU A 8 31.76 54.46 -20.65
CA LEU A 8 31.44 55.79 -20.14
C LEU A 8 30.06 55.68 -19.49
N ALA A 9 29.99 55.80 -18.21
CA ALA A 9 30.04 56.92 -17.29
C ALA A 9 28.63 57.35 -16.84
N ALA A 10 28.50 57.38 -15.52
CA ALA A 10 27.34 57.68 -14.70
C ALA A 10 26.88 59.14 -14.89
N THR A 11 25.55 59.36 -14.71
CA THR A 11 25.05 60.67 -14.29
C THR A 11 23.99 60.50 -13.24
N PHE A 12 24.24 61.02 -12.05
CA PHE A 12 23.32 61.24 -10.94
C PHE A 12 22.31 62.33 -11.34
N PHE A 13 21.01 62.08 -11.04
CA PHE A 13 20.05 63.18 -10.84
C PHE A 13 19.27 62.90 -9.55
N ALA A 14 19.48 63.77 -8.58
CA ALA A 14 18.70 63.90 -7.37
C ALA A 14 17.45 64.70 -7.67
N GLY A 15 16.31 64.25 -7.25
CA GLY A 15 15.02 64.93 -7.36
C GLY A 15 14.11 64.58 -6.20
N THR A 16 13.89 65.52 -5.42
CA THR A 16 13.21 65.75 -4.14
C THR A 16 11.83 65.09 -3.94
N LEU A 17 11.63 64.66 -2.69
CA LEU A 17 10.43 64.31 -1.94
C LEU A 17 9.12 64.98 -2.35
N LEU A 18 8.07 64.14 -2.51
CA LEU A 18 6.71 64.47 -2.12
C LEU A 18 6.13 63.32 -1.33
N LEU A 19 5.97 63.52 -0.02
CA LEU A 19 5.19 62.70 0.90
C LEU A 19 3.71 62.79 0.51
N ALA A 20 3.16 61.70 -0.02
CA ALA A 20 1.72 61.47 -0.02
C ALA A 20 1.49 60.16 0.73
N GLY A 21 0.84 60.27 1.87
CA GLY A 21 0.47 59.16 2.72
C GLY A 21 -0.46 58.19 1.99
N CYS A 22 -0.02 56.96 1.84
CA CYS A 22 -0.88 55.84 1.55
C CYS A 22 -0.91 54.96 2.77
N GLY A 23 -2.09 54.80 3.29
CA GLY A 23 -2.36 53.93 4.43
C GLY A 23 -1.74 52.54 4.27
N SER A 24 -1.03 52.17 5.25
CA SER A 24 -0.66 50.76 5.46
C SER A 24 -1.96 49.96 5.52
N SER A 25 -2.34 49.35 4.41
CA SER A 25 -3.16 48.16 4.47
C SER A 25 -2.34 47.12 5.24
N LYS A 26 -2.58 47.05 6.55
CA LYS A 26 -2.28 45.85 7.32
C LYS A 26 -2.93 44.73 6.53
N ALA A 27 -2.14 43.93 5.79
CA ALA A 27 -2.49 42.59 5.49
C ALA A 27 -2.82 42.00 6.87
N SER A 28 -4.07 41.82 7.15
CA SER A 28 -4.52 41.07 8.30
C SER A 28 -3.98 39.66 8.05
N ASP A 29 -2.89 39.30 8.72
CA ASP A 29 -2.60 37.94 9.07
C ASP A 29 -3.81 37.43 9.87
N GLN A 30 -4.88 37.07 9.17
CA GLN A 30 -5.86 36.19 9.73
C GLN A 30 -5.06 34.91 10.00
N LYS A 31 -4.65 34.74 11.26
CA LYS A 31 -4.17 33.44 11.75
C LYS A 31 -5.22 32.42 11.32
N GLN A 32 -4.92 31.72 10.24
CA GLN A 32 -5.75 30.65 9.71
C GLN A 32 -6.10 29.75 10.90
N ASP A 33 -7.38 29.44 11.09
CA ASP A 33 -7.79 28.58 12.20
C ASP A 33 -7.08 27.22 12.04
N ALA A 34 -6.11 26.97 12.90
CA ALA A 34 -5.23 25.79 12.84
C ALA A 34 -5.98 24.45 12.88
N THR A 35 -7.29 24.48 13.15
CA THR A 35 -8.12 23.25 13.26
C THR A 35 -8.79 22.84 11.97
N ASN A 36 -8.79 23.70 10.94
CA ASN A 36 -9.41 23.40 9.64
C ASN A 36 -8.40 23.17 8.51
N HIS A 37 -7.12 22.97 8.87
CA HIS A 37 -6.04 22.66 7.95
C HIS A 37 -5.28 21.42 8.43
N TYR A 38 -4.86 20.58 7.48
CA TYR A 38 -3.95 19.47 7.73
C TYR A 38 -2.70 19.64 6.88
N ASN A 39 -1.53 19.60 7.52
CA ASN A 39 -0.26 19.70 6.85
C ASN A 39 0.62 18.53 7.27
N TYR A 40 1.21 17.84 6.29
CA TYR A 40 2.17 16.76 6.53
C TYR A 40 3.06 16.54 5.30
N VAL A 41 3.57 15.33 5.12
CA VAL A 41 4.44 14.97 4.01
C VAL A 41 3.84 13.85 3.16
N TYR A 42 4.35 13.73 1.93
CA TYR A 42 4.25 12.56 1.07
C TYR A 42 5.65 12.18 0.58
N VAL A 43 5.88 10.92 0.23
CA VAL A 43 7.23 10.37 -0.03
C VAL A 43 7.45 9.92 -1.48
N LEU A 44 6.38 9.72 -2.23
CA LEU A 44 6.43 9.30 -3.63
C LEU A 44 5.38 10.06 -4.43
N ASP A 45 5.79 10.64 -5.55
CA ASP A 45 4.88 11.33 -6.45
C ASP A 45 3.82 10.38 -6.99
N PRO A 46 2.55 10.82 -7.13
CA PRO A 46 1.60 10.11 -7.97
C PRO A 46 2.05 10.16 -9.44
N ASP A 47 1.85 9.07 -10.15
CA ASP A 47 2.16 8.95 -11.58
C ASP A 47 0.90 8.79 -12.45
N ASN A 48 -0.28 8.62 -11.81
CA ASN A 48 -1.55 8.42 -12.49
C ASN A 48 -2.74 8.89 -11.64
N PHE A 49 -3.64 9.68 -12.21
CA PHE A 49 -4.90 10.08 -11.59
C PHE A 49 -6.13 9.36 -12.15
N ASP A 50 -5.96 8.44 -13.09
CA ASP A 50 -7.02 7.51 -13.44
C ASP A 50 -7.23 6.54 -12.27
N TYR A 51 -8.18 6.88 -11.41
CA TYR A 51 -8.50 6.15 -10.19
C TYR A 51 -9.02 4.73 -10.44
N THR A 52 -9.39 4.42 -11.69
CA THR A 52 -9.81 3.07 -12.07
C THR A 52 -8.65 2.20 -12.56
N ALA A 53 -7.47 2.78 -12.84
CA ALA A 53 -6.40 2.11 -13.59
C ALA A 53 -5.27 1.57 -12.72
N SER A 54 -4.74 2.36 -11.77
CA SER A 54 -3.54 1.98 -11.02
C SER A 54 -3.84 1.37 -9.66
N SER A 55 -3.13 0.29 -9.31
CA SER A 55 -3.18 -0.35 -7.98
C SER A 55 -2.16 0.23 -6.99
N LYS A 56 -1.28 1.12 -7.43
CA LYS A 56 -0.20 1.68 -6.60
C LYS A 56 -0.75 2.58 -5.50
N GLN A 57 -0.23 2.41 -4.30
CA GLN A 57 -0.68 3.14 -3.12
C GLN A 57 -0.47 4.65 -3.24
N ASN A 58 0.66 5.12 -3.80
CA ASN A 58 0.93 6.54 -4.02
C ASN A 58 -0.13 7.24 -4.89
N ASN A 59 -0.78 6.52 -5.81
CA ASN A 59 -1.90 7.02 -6.60
C ASN A 59 -3.20 6.96 -5.80
N SER A 60 -3.53 5.82 -5.19
CA SER A 60 -4.79 5.63 -4.46
C SER A 60 -4.92 6.53 -3.23
N ASP A 61 -3.83 6.82 -2.51
CA ASP A 61 -3.82 7.78 -1.39
C ASP A 61 -4.23 9.20 -1.81
N VAL A 62 -3.94 9.58 -3.05
CA VAL A 62 -4.32 10.88 -3.61
C VAL A 62 -5.76 10.85 -4.12
N VAL A 63 -6.06 9.94 -5.07
CA VAL A 63 -7.33 9.94 -5.79
C VAL A 63 -8.52 9.51 -4.94
N SER A 64 -8.32 8.75 -3.87
CA SER A 64 -9.37 8.37 -2.91
C SER A 64 -10.01 9.56 -2.19
N ASN A 65 -9.38 10.74 -2.23
CA ASN A 65 -9.92 11.98 -1.69
C ASN A 65 -10.73 12.77 -2.72
N PHE A 66 -10.63 12.41 -4.00
CA PHE A 66 -11.26 13.09 -5.12
C PHE A 66 -12.57 12.42 -5.56
N GLU A 67 -12.67 11.11 -5.35
CA GLU A 67 -13.77 10.29 -5.83
C GLU A 67 -14.42 9.51 -4.70
N ASP A 68 -15.74 9.42 -4.79
CA ASP A 68 -16.56 8.52 -3.98
C ASP A 68 -17.03 7.33 -4.80
N GLY A 69 -17.14 6.17 -4.12
CA GLY A 69 -17.72 4.96 -4.65
C GLY A 69 -19.16 4.71 -4.18
N LEU A 70 -19.65 3.49 -4.36
CA LEU A 70 -20.98 3.12 -3.84
C LEU A 70 -21.01 3.09 -2.32
N LEU A 71 -19.96 2.59 -1.69
CA LEU A 71 -19.83 2.40 -0.24
C LEU A 71 -18.49 2.98 0.24
N GLU A 72 -18.45 3.38 1.51
CA GLU A 72 -17.25 3.84 2.20
C GLU A 72 -17.10 3.22 3.59
N ARG A 73 -15.89 3.31 4.17
CA ARG A 73 -15.63 2.97 5.57
C ARG A 73 -15.81 4.20 6.45
N ASN A 74 -16.58 4.06 7.53
CA ASN A 74 -16.67 5.10 8.56
C ASN A 74 -15.51 5.00 9.57
N PRO A 75 -15.38 5.92 10.54
CA PRO A 75 -14.30 5.87 11.54
C PRO A 75 -14.24 4.59 12.40
N TYR A 76 -15.27 3.77 12.38
CA TYR A 76 -15.31 2.51 13.12
C TYR A 76 -15.08 1.27 12.24
N GLY A 77 -14.82 1.46 10.95
CA GLY A 77 -14.58 0.38 10.00
C GLY A 77 -15.86 -0.26 9.43
N LYS A 78 -17.04 0.24 9.80
CA LYS A 78 -18.30 -0.24 9.22
C LYS A 78 -18.44 0.27 7.79
N LEU A 79 -18.80 -0.60 6.86
CA LEU A 79 -19.24 -0.21 5.52
C LEU A 79 -20.57 0.52 5.63
N THR A 80 -20.62 1.70 5.06
CA THR A 80 -21.80 2.58 5.01
C THR A 80 -22.05 3.03 3.59
N GLY A 81 -23.27 3.49 3.33
CA GLY A 81 -23.60 4.04 2.02
C GLY A 81 -22.85 5.35 1.77
N ASP A 82 -22.15 5.42 0.65
CA ASP A 82 -21.53 6.64 0.10
C ASP A 82 -22.43 7.19 -1.01
N LEU A 83 -22.11 7.02 -2.29
CA LEU A 83 -23.04 7.37 -3.38
C LEU A 83 -24.32 6.53 -3.36
N ALA A 84 -24.27 5.29 -2.87
CA ALA A 84 -25.47 4.49 -2.60
C ALA A 84 -26.11 4.88 -1.27
N LYS A 85 -27.38 5.26 -1.26
CA LYS A 85 -28.15 5.47 -0.02
C LYS A 85 -28.66 4.18 0.61
N SER A 86 -28.83 3.12 -0.20
CA SER A 86 -29.29 1.79 0.24
C SER A 86 -28.94 0.73 -0.81
N TRP A 87 -28.96 -0.53 -0.39
CA TRP A 87 -28.77 -1.66 -1.29
C TRP A 87 -29.51 -2.89 -0.81
N SER A 88 -29.67 -3.85 -1.71
CA SER A 88 -30.24 -5.17 -1.43
C SER A 88 -29.44 -6.26 -2.15
N VAL A 89 -29.54 -7.48 -1.63
CA VAL A 89 -28.95 -8.69 -2.22
C VAL A 89 -30.03 -9.74 -2.45
N SER A 90 -29.96 -10.46 -3.57
CA SER A 90 -30.86 -11.58 -3.87
C SER A 90 -30.64 -12.76 -2.92
N LYS A 91 -31.64 -13.63 -2.79
CA LYS A 91 -31.59 -14.82 -1.90
C LYS A 91 -30.42 -15.77 -2.21
N ASP A 92 -29.99 -15.84 -3.47
CA ASP A 92 -28.88 -16.65 -3.92
C ASP A 92 -27.50 -15.97 -3.71
N GLY A 93 -27.47 -14.76 -3.13
CA GLY A 93 -26.25 -14.01 -2.85
C GLY A 93 -25.50 -13.50 -4.09
N LYS A 94 -26.10 -13.56 -5.30
CA LYS A 94 -25.39 -13.26 -6.56
C LYS A 94 -25.78 -11.94 -7.21
N THR A 95 -26.91 -11.34 -6.83
CA THR A 95 -27.38 -10.09 -7.43
C THR A 95 -27.46 -9.02 -6.38
N TYR A 96 -26.68 -7.96 -6.56
CA TYR A 96 -26.64 -6.79 -5.68
C TYR A 96 -27.22 -5.59 -6.42
N THR A 97 -28.16 -4.90 -5.79
CA THR A 97 -28.83 -3.71 -6.35
C THR A 97 -28.62 -2.53 -5.44
N TYR A 98 -28.03 -1.45 -5.96
CA TYR A 98 -27.69 -0.23 -5.22
C TYR A 98 -28.53 0.93 -5.71
N HIS A 99 -29.14 1.66 -4.76
CA HIS A 99 -29.95 2.86 -5.02
C HIS A 99 -29.13 4.10 -4.69
N LEU A 100 -28.85 4.93 -5.68
CA LEU A 100 -27.99 6.10 -5.55
C LEU A 100 -28.67 7.26 -4.84
N ARG A 101 -27.88 8.14 -4.26
CA ARG A 101 -28.28 9.48 -3.85
C ARG A 101 -28.51 10.35 -5.07
N LYS A 102 -29.60 11.11 -5.06
CA LYS A 102 -29.91 12.02 -6.16
C LYS A 102 -29.14 13.33 -6.03
N GLY A 103 -28.72 13.90 -7.15
CA GLY A 103 -28.17 15.24 -7.23
C GLY A 103 -26.72 15.39 -6.79
N VAL A 104 -25.98 14.28 -6.57
CA VAL A 104 -24.52 14.33 -6.36
C VAL A 104 -23.86 14.90 -7.61
N LYS A 105 -23.01 15.90 -7.45
CA LYS A 105 -22.43 16.67 -8.56
C LYS A 105 -21.11 16.10 -9.03
N TRP A 106 -20.90 16.07 -10.33
CA TRP A 106 -19.59 16.10 -10.94
C TRP A 106 -19.11 17.55 -11.00
N VAL A 107 -17.88 17.81 -10.52
CA VAL A 107 -17.27 19.13 -10.59
C VAL A 107 -15.84 19.03 -11.16
N ASP A 108 -15.34 20.15 -11.72
CA ASP A 108 -13.92 20.28 -12.03
C ASP A 108 -13.12 20.77 -10.82
N SER A 109 -11.80 20.91 -10.97
CA SER A 109 -10.91 21.39 -9.90
C SER A 109 -11.22 22.80 -9.41
N GLU A 110 -11.95 23.62 -10.18
CA GLU A 110 -12.37 24.96 -9.81
C GLU A 110 -13.72 24.97 -9.07
N GLY A 111 -14.47 23.86 -9.13
CA GLY A 111 -15.78 23.66 -8.53
C GLY A 111 -16.95 23.93 -9.47
N ASN A 112 -16.71 24.12 -10.78
CA ASN A 112 -17.76 24.23 -11.77
C ASN A 112 -18.46 22.88 -11.97
N GLN A 113 -19.79 22.91 -12.16
CA GLN A 113 -20.60 21.70 -12.25
C GLN A 113 -20.63 21.13 -13.68
N HIS A 114 -20.43 19.81 -13.79
CA HIS A 114 -20.46 19.04 -15.04
C HIS A 114 -21.54 17.96 -15.03
N GLY A 115 -22.70 18.27 -14.46
CA GLY A 115 -23.83 17.36 -14.31
C GLY A 115 -23.85 16.61 -12.97
N THR A 116 -24.57 15.49 -12.94
CA THR A 116 -24.76 14.67 -11.74
C THR A 116 -24.30 13.24 -11.97
N VAL A 117 -23.83 12.59 -10.90
CA VAL A 117 -23.49 11.17 -10.91
C VAL A 117 -24.73 10.33 -11.16
N LYS A 118 -24.64 9.38 -12.08
CA LYS A 118 -25.71 8.46 -12.49
C LYS A 118 -25.26 7.00 -12.43
N ALA A 119 -26.19 6.09 -12.38
CA ALA A 119 -25.92 4.66 -12.40
C ALA A 119 -25.12 4.22 -13.64
N GLN A 120 -25.31 4.90 -14.79
CA GLN A 120 -24.57 4.64 -16.01
C GLN A 120 -23.07 4.96 -15.87
N ASP A 121 -22.66 5.87 -14.97
CA ASP A 121 -21.26 6.23 -14.76
C ASP A 121 -20.47 5.05 -14.16
N PHE A 122 -21.10 4.19 -13.35
CA PHE A 122 -20.49 2.94 -12.85
C PHE A 122 -20.26 1.91 -13.95
N VAL A 123 -21.20 1.81 -14.91
CA VAL A 123 -21.04 0.96 -16.08
C VAL A 123 -19.91 1.47 -16.97
N THR A 124 -19.83 2.79 -17.14
CA THR A 124 -18.76 3.48 -17.87
C THR A 124 -17.40 3.25 -17.19
N GLY A 125 -17.33 3.38 -15.85
CA GLY A 125 -16.11 3.19 -15.07
C GLY A 125 -15.52 1.78 -15.26
N LEU A 126 -16.34 0.75 -15.08
CA LEU A 126 -15.87 -0.63 -15.27
C LEU A 126 -15.45 -0.92 -16.73
N LYS A 127 -16.18 -0.40 -17.71
CA LYS A 127 -15.81 -0.52 -19.13
C LYS A 127 -14.51 0.20 -19.43
N HIS A 128 -14.30 1.39 -18.86
CA HIS A 128 -13.08 2.15 -18.99
C HIS A 128 -11.89 1.42 -18.34
N ALA A 129 -12.05 0.89 -17.14
CA ALA A 129 -11.02 0.10 -16.46
C ALA A 129 -10.50 -1.06 -17.33
N VAL A 130 -11.40 -1.77 -18.04
CA VAL A 130 -10.97 -2.82 -18.98
C VAL A 130 -10.22 -2.24 -20.18
N ALA A 131 -10.71 -1.13 -20.76
CA ALA A 131 -10.04 -0.48 -21.90
C ALA A 131 -8.66 0.08 -21.53
N ALA A 132 -8.51 0.62 -20.32
CA ALA A 132 -7.26 1.10 -19.75
C ALA A 132 -6.30 -0.03 -19.31
N LYS A 133 -6.73 -1.30 -19.38
CA LYS A 133 -5.99 -2.47 -18.85
C LYS A 133 -5.62 -2.29 -17.37
N SER A 134 -6.60 -1.88 -16.59
CA SER A 134 -6.44 -1.56 -15.17
C SER A 134 -5.70 -2.66 -14.39
N GLU A 135 -4.71 -2.25 -13.62
CA GLU A 135 -4.00 -3.11 -12.66
C GLU A 135 -4.92 -3.62 -11.54
N GLN A 136 -6.07 -2.95 -11.31
CA GLN A 136 -7.04 -3.30 -10.26
C GLN A 136 -8.08 -4.35 -10.70
N LEU A 137 -8.08 -4.78 -11.97
CA LEU A 137 -9.12 -5.71 -12.48
C LEU A 137 -9.15 -7.03 -11.72
N TYR A 138 -8.02 -7.50 -11.19
CA TYR A 138 -7.95 -8.75 -10.41
C TYR A 138 -8.94 -8.76 -9.23
N VAL A 139 -9.25 -7.60 -8.64
CA VAL A 139 -10.19 -7.48 -7.52
C VAL A 139 -11.59 -7.99 -7.90
N VAL A 140 -12.03 -7.78 -9.15
CA VAL A 140 -13.41 -8.02 -9.58
C VAL A 140 -13.57 -8.89 -10.83
N GLN A 141 -12.48 -9.15 -11.58
CA GLN A 141 -12.52 -9.83 -12.87
C GLN A 141 -13.20 -11.21 -12.80
N ASN A 142 -12.91 -11.97 -11.76
CA ASN A 142 -13.51 -13.31 -11.54
C ASN A 142 -14.83 -13.26 -10.76
N SER A 143 -15.15 -12.14 -10.13
CA SER A 143 -16.36 -11.94 -9.34
C SER A 143 -17.57 -11.61 -10.23
N ILE A 144 -17.43 -10.60 -11.10
CA ILE A 144 -18.54 -10.11 -11.92
C ILE A 144 -18.81 -11.07 -13.10
N LYS A 145 -20.06 -11.48 -13.26
CA LYS A 145 -20.48 -12.37 -14.35
C LYS A 145 -20.04 -11.83 -15.71
N GLY A 146 -19.39 -12.65 -16.53
CA GLY A 146 -18.99 -12.31 -17.89
C GLY A 146 -17.76 -11.39 -18.00
N LEU A 147 -17.30 -10.75 -16.92
CA LEU A 147 -16.19 -9.79 -16.97
C LEU A 147 -14.88 -10.44 -17.42
N ASN A 148 -14.55 -11.62 -16.89
CA ASN A 148 -13.33 -12.33 -17.31
C ASN A 148 -13.34 -12.69 -18.81
N ALA A 149 -14.48 -13.10 -19.36
CA ALA A 149 -14.60 -13.37 -20.79
C ALA A 149 -14.39 -12.10 -21.64
N TYR A 150 -14.87 -10.97 -21.16
CA TYR A 150 -14.69 -9.67 -21.82
C TYR A 150 -13.21 -9.19 -21.73
N VAL A 151 -12.60 -9.25 -20.56
CA VAL A 151 -11.18 -8.86 -20.33
C VAL A 151 -10.24 -9.71 -21.18
N THR A 152 -10.47 -11.02 -21.25
CA THR A 152 -9.62 -11.96 -22.02
C THR A 152 -9.93 -11.98 -23.53
N GLY A 153 -10.88 -11.17 -24.00
CA GLY A 153 -11.27 -11.08 -25.41
C GLY A 153 -12.09 -12.27 -25.93
N LYS A 154 -12.50 -13.20 -25.05
CA LYS A 154 -13.43 -14.31 -25.39
C LYS A 154 -14.84 -13.81 -25.70
N SER A 155 -15.24 -12.68 -25.14
CA SER A 155 -16.43 -11.90 -25.50
C SER A 155 -16.00 -10.49 -25.90
N LYS A 156 -16.62 -9.94 -26.95
CA LYS A 156 -16.43 -8.54 -27.37
C LYS A 156 -17.64 -7.67 -27.00
N ASP A 157 -18.69 -8.29 -26.48
CA ASP A 157 -19.93 -7.61 -26.10
C ASP A 157 -19.98 -7.33 -24.60
N PHE A 158 -19.78 -6.05 -24.21
CA PHE A 158 -19.84 -5.62 -22.82
C PHE A 158 -21.24 -5.78 -22.21
N SER A 159 -22.30 -5.86 -23.01
CA SER A 159 -23.67 -6.07 -22.50
C SER A 159 -23.83 -7.42 -21.78
N THR A 160 -22.92 -8.38 -22.01
CA THR A 160 -22.85 -9.68 -21.33
C THR A 160 -22.24 -9.60 -19.94
N VAL A 161 -21.59 -8.49 -19.60
CA VAL A 161 -21.00 -8.24 -18.29
C VAL A 161 -22.10 -7.93 -17.27
N GLY A 162 -21.97 -8.51 -16.09
CA GLY A 162 -22.94 -8.42 -15.01
C GLY A 162 -23.01 -7.08 -14.30
N VAL A 163 -22.89 -5.94 -15.00
CA VAL A 163 -23.12 -4.60 -14.49
C VAL A 163 -24.16 -3.90 -15.35
N LYS A 164 -25.20 -3.30 -14.73
CA LYS A 164 -26.27 -2.60 -15.47
C LYS A 164 -26.79 -1.40 -14.70
N ALA A 165 -27.00 -0.29 -15.39
CA ALA A 165 -27.87 0.78 -14.93
C ALA A 165 -29.32 0.41 -15.25
N LEU A 166 -30.14 0.20 -14.22
CA LEU A 166 -31.57 -0.11 -14.41
C LEU A 166 -32.37 1.16 -14.70
N ASN A 167 -31.92 2.29 -14.16
CA ASN A 167 -32.35 3.66 -14.40
C ASN A 167 -31.25 4.61 -13.93
N ASP A 168 -31.50 5.92 -13.96
CA ASP A 168 -30.48 6.93 -13.57
C ASP A 168 -29.95 6.76 -12.14
N ASP A 169 -30.77 6.22 -11.22
CA ASP A 169 -30.46 6.14 -9.80
C ASP A 169 -30.26 4.69 -9.29
N THR A 170 -30.23 3.69 -10.17
CA THR A 170 -30.14 2.29 -9.73
C THR A 170 -29.15 1.51 -10.56
N VAL A 171 -28.06 1.05 -9.93
CA VAL A 171 -27.07 0.17 -10.53
C VAL A 171 -27.17 -1.24 -9.93
N GLN A 172 -27.02 -2.26 -10.78
CA GLN A 172 -27.08 -3.66 -10.39
C GLN A 172 -25.83 -4.41 -10.85
N TYR A 173 -25.27 -5.23 -9.93
CA TYR A 173 -24.20 -6.17 -10.21
C TYR A 173 -24.69 -7.61 -10.10
N LYS A 174 -24.30 -8.47 -11.05
CA LYS A 174 -24.49 -9.92 -11.00
C LYS A 174 -23.14 -10.62 -10.90
N LEU A 175 -22.99 -11.48 -9.90
CA LEU A 175 -21.77 -12.23 -9.63
C LEU A 175 -21.82 -13.64 -10.21
N ASN A 176 -20.65 -14.24 -10.42
CA ASN A 176 -20.50 -15.65 -10.83
C ASN A 176 -20.87 -16.59 -9.68
N LYS A 177 -20.48 -16.26 -8.45
CA LYS A 177 -20.73 -17.01 -7.22
C LYS A 177 -21.13 -16.06 -6.08
N PRO A 178 -21.74 -16.53 -4.99
CA PRO A 178 -21.95 -15.70 -3.81
C PRO A 178 -20.60 -15.28 -3.22
N GLU A 179 -20.46 -14.01 -2.86
CA GLU A 179 -19.30 -13.46 -2.16
C GLU A 179 -19.79 -12.64 -0.98
N THR A 180 -19.67 -13.13 0.24
CA THR A 180 -20.13 -12.44 1.46
C THR A 180 -19.34 -11.14 1.72
N TYR A 181 -18.15 -11.03 1.15
CA TYR A 181 -17.25 -9.89 1.20
C TYR A 181 -17.38 -8.93 0.00
N TRP A 182 -18.28 -9.17 -0.94
CA TRP A 182 -18.46 -8.35 -2.16
C TRP A 182 -18.53 -6.85 -1.88
N ASN A 183 -19.31 -6.43 -0.89
CA ASN A 183 -19.49 -5.02 -0.57
C ASN A 183 -18.17 -4.31 -0.19
N SER A 184 -17.19 -5.02 0.36
CA SER A 184 -15.89 -4.43 0.68
C SER A 184 -15.07 -4.09 -0.56
N LYS A 185 -15.26 -4.81 -1.69
CA LYS A 185 -14.62 -4.50 -2.99
C LYS A 185 -15.08 -3.17 -3.59
N LEU A 186 -16.26 -2.67 -3.18
CA LEU A 186 -16.83 -1.44 -3.73
C LEU A 186 -16.16 -0.16 -3.21
N THR A 187 -15.25 -0.28 -2.25
CA THR A 187 -14.40 0.83 -1.80
C THR A 187 -13.17 1.03 -2.68
N TYR A 188 -12.97 0.18 -3.69
CA TYR A 188 -11.79 0.19 -4.55
C TYR A 188 -12.05 0.94 -5.86
N GLY A 189 -11.01 1.65 -6.36
CA GLY A 189 -11.14 2.57 -7.50
C GLY A 189 -11.70 1.97 -8.78
N VAL A 190 -11.42 0.68 -9.07
CA VAL A 190 -11.99 -0.04 -10.23
C VAL A 190 -13.52 -0.07 -10.25
N MET A 191 -14.16 0.16 -9.08
CA MET A 191 -15.60 0.19 -8.91
C MET A 191 -16.19 1.60 -8.86
N TYR A 192 -15.37 2.64 -9.05
CA TYR A 192 -15.81 4.03 -8.99
C TYR A 192 -16.48 4.47 -10.30
N PRO A 193 -17.39 5.45 -10.24
CA PRO A 193 -18.08 5.95 -11.42
C PRO A 193 -17.13 6.80 -12.28
N VAL A 194 -17.35 6.81 -13.60
CA VAL A 194 -16.64 7.69 -14.55
C VAL A 194 -17.66 8.40 -15.44
N ASN A 195 -17.56 9.73 -15.52
CA ASN A 195 -18.43 10.53 -16.37
C ASN A 195 -18.09 10.28 -17.86
N ALA A 196 -19.03 9.70 -18.60
CA ALA A 196 -18.82 9.27 -19.99
C ALA A 196 -18.50 10.45 -20.94
N GLN A 197 -19.15 11.59 -20.75
CA GLN A 197 -18.95 12.77 -21.59
C GLN A 197 -17.54 13.34 -21.39
N PHE A 198 -17.12 13.47 -20.14
CA PHE A 198 -15.80 13.99 -19.80
C PHE A 198 -14.68 13.02 -20.24
N LEU A 199 -14.87 11.71 -20.02
CA LEU A 199 -13.94 10.68 -20.51
C LEU A 199 -13.73 10.79 -22.02
N LYS A 200 -14.83 10.93 -22.78
CA LYS A 200 -14.76 11.12 -24.23
C LYS A 200 -14.04 12.41 -24.62
N GLN A 201 -14.28 13.51 -23.87
CA GLN A 201 -13.66 14.81 -24.11
C GLN A 201 -12.15 14.78 -23.87
N LYS A 202 -11.71 14.14 -22.78
CA LYS A 202 -10.28 14.03 -22.41
C LYS A 202 -9.53 12.99 -23.23
N GLY A 203 -10.17 11.92 -23.66
CA GLY A 203 -9.52 10.85 -24.41
C GLY A 203 -8.27 10.31 -23.70
N SER A 204 -7.11 10.37 -24.34
CA SER A 204 -5.82 9.95 -23.77
C SER A 204 -5.28 10.84 -22.65
N ASP A 205 -5.90 11.98 -22.39
CA ASP A 205 -5.49 12.89 -21.31
C ASP A 205 -6.26 12.62 -20.01
N PHE A 206 -7.26 11.73 -20.03
CA PHE A 206 -7.96 11.31 -18.83
C PHE A 206 -6.99 10.63 -17.87
N GLY A 207 -6.98 11.08 -16.60
CA GLY A 207 -6.13 10.52 -15.56
C GLY A 207 -4.66 10.93 -15.60
N LYS A 208 -4.22 11.83 -16.48
CA LYS A 208 -2.89 12.42 -16.37
C LYS A 208 -2.75 13.15 -15.03
N VAL A 209 -1.51 13.30 -14.53
CA VAL A 209 -1.25 13.94 -13.24
C VAL A 209 -1.43 15.47 -13.35
N SER A 210 -2.68 15.88 -13.51
CA SER A 210 -3.13 17.26 -13.68
C SER A 210 -4.53 17.45 -13.09
N ALA A 211 -4.79 18.60 -12.48
CA ALA A 211 -6.06 18.90 -11.82
C ALA A 211 -7.28 18.89 -12.76
N ASP A 212 -7.07 19.11 -14.05
CA ASP A 212 -8.10 19.16 -15.08
C ASP A 212 -8.28 17.83 -15.84
N SER A 213 -7.54 16.78 -15.46
CA SER A 213 -7.56 15.47 -16.14
C SER A 213 -8.71 14.56 -15.75
N ILE A 214 -9.34 14.83 -14.60
CA ILE A 214 -10.50 14.10 -14.04
C ILE A 214 -11.58 15.08 -13.61
N LEU A 215 -12.80 14.59 -13.43
CA LEU A 215 -13.84 15.27 -12.65
C LEU A 215 -13.84 14.72 -11.23
N TYR A 216 -14.40 15.48 -10.31
CA TYR A 216 -14.43 15.20 -8.88
C TYR A 216 -15.86 15.03 -8.40
N ASN A 217 -16.13 14.02 -7.58
CA ASN A 217 -17.40 13.88 -6.86
C ASN A 217 -17.18 13.68 -5.34
N GLY A 218 -15.92 13.50 -4.92
CA GLY A 218 -15.51 13.26 -3.54
C GLY A 218 -15.37 14.54 -2.69
N PRO A 219 -14.88 14.38 -1.43
CA PRO A 219 -14.81 15.45 -0.44
C PRO A 219 -13.83 16.57 -0.77
N TYR A 220 -12.84 16.31 -1.62
CA TYR A 220 -11.80 17.29 -1.98
C TYR A 220 -11.56 17.33 -3.48
N VAL A 221 -10.97 18.44 -3.93
CA VAL A 221 -10.44 18.61 -5.28
C VAL A 221 -8.95 18.96 -5.20
N LEU A 222 -8.18 18.59 -6.23
CA LEU A 222 -6.78 18.97 -6.34
C LEU A 222 -6.66 20.47 -6.60
N ALA A 223 -6.02 21.19 -5.68
CA ALA A 223 -5.76 22.63 -5.82
C ALA A 223 -4.40 22.91 -6.46
N ASN A 224 -3.40 22.07 -6.19
CA ASN A 224 -2.06 22.19 -6.79
C ASN A 224 -1.30 20.88 -6.65
N PHE A 225 -0.51 20.54 -7.66
CA PHE A 225 0.54 19.53 -7.60
C PHE A 225 1.81 20.05 -8.27
N THR A 226 2.92 19.92 -7.58
CA THR A 226 4.27 20.16 -8.11
C THR A 226 5.14 18.99 -7.70
N SER A 227 5.62 18.23 -8.67
CA SER A 227 6.44 17.02 -8.48
C SER A 227 7.61 17.28 -7.54
N LYS A 228 7.85 16.33 -6.60
CA LYS A 228 8.88 16.41 -5.57
C LYS A 228 8.88 17.71 -4.77
N SER A 229 7.71 18.30 -4.58
CA SER A 229 7.53 19.56 -3.86
C SER A 229 6.26 19.58 -3.03
N VAL A 230 5.07 19.62 -3.65
CA VAL A 230 3.83 19.83 -2.91
C VAL A 230 2.60 19.24 -3.62
N LEU A 231 1.72 18.65 -2.80
CA LEU A 231 0.32 18.32 -3.12
C LEU A 231 -0.60 19.18 -2.24
N LYS A 232 -1.57 19.87 -2.85
CA LYS A 232 -2.57 20.65 -2.12
C LYS A 232 -3.98 20.27 -2.54
N TYR A 233 -4.83 20.01 -1.55
CA TYR A 233 -6.25 19.79 -1.74
C TYR A 233 -7.05 20.92 -1.12
N LYS A 234 -8.21 21.23 -1.69
CA LYS A 234 -9.24 22.09 -1.09
C LYS A 234 -10.56 21.33 -0.98
N ALA A 235 -11.34 21.62 0.06
CA ALA A 235 -12.65 21.01 0.23
C ALA A 235 -13.55 21.31 -0.98
N ASN A 236 -14.26 20.29 -1.46
CA ASN A 236 -15.22 20.41 -2.54
C ASN A 236 -16.49 21.14 -2.04
N PRO A 237 -16.79 22.36 -2.50
CA PRO A 237 -17.94 23.10 -2.01
C PRO A 237 -19.28 22.48 -2.42
N ASN A 238 -19.28 21.61 -3.41
CA ASN A 238 -20.45 20.90 -3.93
C ASN A 238 -20.59 19.48 -3.39
N TYR A 239 -19.71 19.06 -2.46
CA TYR A 239 -19.75 17.71 -1.90
C TYR A 239 -21.09 17.43 -1.18
N TRP A 240 -21.66 16.25 -1.39
CA TRP A 240 -22.97 15.90 -0.85
C TRP A 240 -22.97 15.78 0.68
N ASP A 241 -21.84 15.32 1.29
CA ASP A 241 -21.69 15.06 2.73
C ASP A 241 -20.74 16.08 3.41
N LYS A 242 -20.96 17.37 3.16
CA LYS A 242 -20.14 18.48 3.69
C LYS A 242 -20.03 18.47 5.21
N SER A 243 -21.04 17.93 5.90
CA SER A 243 -21.08 17.91 7.38
C SER A 243 -19.95 17.09 7.99
N HIS A 244 -19.37 16.15 7.24
CA HIS A 244 -18.25 15.31 7.65
C HIS A 244 -16.89 15.76 7.07
N VAL A 245 -16.82 16.90 6.38
CA VAL A 245 -15.58 17.49 5.87
C VAL A 245 -15.16 18.66 6.77
N TYR A 246 -14.29 18.38 7.72
CA TYR A 246 -13.87 19.37 8.73
C TYR A 246 -12.66 20.20 8.31
N LEU A 247 -11.86 19.70 7.38
CA LEU A 247 -10.65 20.35 6.88
C LEU A 247 -10.97 21.12 5.59
N LYS A 248 -10.60 22.41 5.55
CA LYS A 248 -10.75 23.24 4.35
C LYS A 248 -9.65 22.99 3.33
N THR A 249 -8.43 22.75 3.82
CA THR A 249 -7.26 22.49 2.98
C THR A 249 -6.38 21.40 3.60
N ILE A 250 -5.73 20.65 2.71
CA ILE A 250 -4.67 19.71 3.03
C ILE A 250 -3.44 20.11 2.22
N THR A 251 -2.28 20.16 2.87
CA THR A 251 -0.99 20.42 2.21
C THR A 251 -0.02 19.31 2.57
N LEU A 252 0.44 18.58 1.58
CA LEU A 252 1.46 17.56 1.73
C LEU A 252 2.73 18.05 1.05
N THR A 253 3.84 18.10 1.79
CA THR A 253 5.16 18.49 1.29
C THR A 253 5.97 17.24 0.98
N TYR A 254 6.73 17.23 -0.10
CA TYR A 254 7.59 16.10 -0.43
C TYR A 254 8.70 15.92 0.63
N ASP A 255 8.92 14.68 1.04
CA ASP A 255 9.99 14.28 1.98
C ASP A 255 10.71 13.03 1.42
N ASP A 256 12.00 13.16 1.13
CA ASP A 256 12.84 12.10 0.58
C ASP A 256 13.41 11.15 1.66
N GLY A 257 12.99 11.30 2.91
CA GLY A 257 13.45 10.47 4.03
C GLY A 257 14.89 10.74 4.48
N SER A 258 15.58 11.72 3.88
CA SER A 258 16.99 12.04 4.24
C SER A 258 17.14 12.62 5.64
N ASN A 259 16.09 13.30 6.16
CA ASN A 259 16.07 13.94 7.46
C ASN A 259 14.87 13.53 8.32
N PRO A 260 14.83 12.31 8.87
CA PRO A 260 13.70 11.82 9.65
C PRO A 260 13.37 12.68 10.89
N ASP A 261 14.38 13.31 11.52
CA ASP A 261 14.18 14.22 12.65
C ASP A 261 13.58 15.57 12.24
N GLY A 262 13.59 15.91 10.96
CA GLY A 262 12.99 17.11 10.38
C GLY A 262 11.47 17.15 10.54
N LEU A 263 10.81 16.00 10.49
CA LEU A 263 9.35 15.88 10.67
C LEU A 263 8.92 16.40 12.04
N TYR A 264 9.59 15.95 13.10
CA TYR A 264 9.31 16.41 14.45
C TYR A 264 9.60 17.91 14.63
N LYS A 265 10.72 18.40 14.10
CA LYS A 265 11.06 19.84 14.16
C LYS A 265 10.00 20.71 13.48
N SER A 266 9.44 20.25 12.37
CA SER A 266 8.35 20.94 11.66
C SER A 266 7.04 20.89 12.45
N PHE A 267 6.73 19.77 13.09
CA PHE A 267 5.60 19.67 14.01
C PHE A 267 5.71 20.65 15.18
N GLU A 268 6.86 20.75 15.86
CA GLU A 268 7.09 21.69 16.96
C GLU A 268 6.88 23.14 16.55
N LYS A 269 7.32 23.52 15.34
CA LYS A 269 7.12 24.85 14.79
C LYS A 269 5.67 25.13 14.38
N GLY A 270 4.78 24.12 14.44
CA GLY A 270 3.39 24.22 14.01
C GLY A 270 3.17 24.10 12.50
N ASN A 271 4.22 23.77 11.74
CA ASN A 271 4.13 23.60 10.28
C ASN A 271 3.39 22.31 9.90
N TYR A 272 3.49 21.25 10.72
CA TYR A 272 2.83 19.98 10.49
C TYR A 272 1.79 19.68 11.57
N SER A 273 0.68 19.09 11.17
CA SER A 273 -0.40 18.62 12.08
C SER A 273 -0.07 17.30 12.75
N PHE A 274 0.91 16.59 12.21
CA PHE A 274 1.30 15.24 12.58
C PHE A 274 2.80 15.09 12.34
N ALA A 275 3.47 14.21 13.11
CA ALA A 275 4.82 13.80 12.77
C ALA A 275 5.11 12.37 13.25
N ARG A 276 5.66 11.55 12.36
CA ARG A 276 6.34 10.33 12.73
C ARG A 276 7.55 10.69 13.58
N VAL A 277 7.76 9.93 14.64
CA VAL A 277 8.92 10.05 15.53
C VAL A 277 9.70 8.75 15.43
N TYR A 278 11.00 8.85 15.34
CA TYR A 278 11.86 7.70 15.13
C TYR A 278 12.74 7.44 16.37
N PRO A 279 12.33 6.52 17.29
CA PRO A 279 13.11 6.21 18.47
C PRO A 279 14.52 5.68 18.20
N GLY A 280 14.79 5.18 16.99
CA GLY A 280 16.12 4.82 16.50
C GLY A 280 16.99 6.00 16.06
N SER A 281 16.44 7.20 15.91
CA SER A 281 17.18 8.39 15.46
C SER A 281 17.91 9.12 16.58
N ALA A 282 18.92 9.91 16.20
CA ALA A 282 19.65 10.75 17.15
C ALA A 282 18.80 11.82 17.81
N GLY A 283 17.79 12.35 17.10
CA GLY A 283 16.90 13.42 17.59
C GLY A 283 15.88 12.98 18.63
N TYR A 284 15.67 11.67 18.82
CA TYR A 284 14.64 11.17 19.73
C TYR A 284 14.77 11.64 21.18
N LYS A 285 16.00 11.85 21.67
CA LYS A 285 16.24 12.42 23.01
C LYS A 285 15.59 13.80 23.18
N THR A 286 15.57 14.60 22.13
CA THR A 286 14.91 15.92 22.12
C THR A 286 13.40 15.76 22.21
N VAL A 287 12.82 14.81 21.46
CA VAL A 287 11.38 14.49 21.52
C VAL A 287 10.98 14.08 22.93
N LEU A 288 11.71 13.20 23.57
CA LEU A 288 11.47 12.77 24.95
C LEU A 288 11.52 13.93 25.94
N LYS A 289 12.47 14.87 25.77
CA LYS A 289 12.60 16.04 26.64
C LYS A 289 11.41 17.00 26.49
N GLN A 290 10.94 17.22 25.28
CA GLN A 290 9.94 18.25 24.95
C GLN A 290 8.52 17.71 25.00
N ASN A 291 8.27 16.49 24.52
CA ASN A 291 6.93 15.97 24.25
C ASN A 291 6.68 14.54 24.76
N LYS A 292 7.36 14.11 25.83
CA LYS A 292 7.17 12.76 26.40
C LYS A 292 5.70 12.38 26.62
N LYS A 293 4.87 13.33 27.04
CA LYS A 293 3.43 13.14 27.31
C LYS A 293 2.58 12.97 26.04
N ASN A 294 3.14 13.33 24.87
CA ASN A 294 2.44 13.37 23.58
C ASN A 294 2.92 12.29 22.63
N ILE A 295 3.87 11.45 23.05
CA ILE A 295 4.31 10.31 22.22
C ILE A 295 3.25 9.23 22.28
N ILE A 296 2.67 8.94 21.12
CA ILE A 296 1.64 7.92 20.95
C ILE A 296 2.24 6.80 20.11
N TRP A 297 2.11 5.55 20.57
CA TRP A 297 2.37 4.39 19.74
C TRP A 297 1.08 3.98 19.03
N THR A 298 1.10 4.01 17.70
CA THR A 298 -0.04 3.55 16.90
C THR A 298 -0.19 2.04 16.99
N SER A 299 -1.35 1.52 16.64
CA SER A 299 -1.56 0.08 16.52
C SER A 299 -0.96 -0.44 15.21
N GLN A 300 -0.69 -1.75 15.13
CA GLN A 300 -0.51 -2.43 13.86
C GLN A 300 -1.77 -2.25 13.03
N ASP A 301 -1.61 -2.09 11.72
CA ASP A 301 -2.69 -2.10 10.75
C ASP A 301 -2.78 -3.44 10.01
N SER A 302 -3.60 -3.49 8.97
CA SER A 302 -3.82 -4.70 8.18
C SER A 302 -2.74 -4.94 7.11
N SER A 303 -1.81 -4.01 6.89
CA SER A 303 -0.77 -4.19 5.89
C SER A 303 0.32 -5.17 6.34
N ILE A 304 1.00 -5.73 5.38
CA ILE A 304 2.18 -6.57 5.57
C ILE A 304 3.31 -6.08 4.67
N PHE A 305 4.53 -5.99 5.20
CA PHE A 305 5.75 -5.71 4.45
C PHE A 305 6.68 -6.91 4.51
N ASN A 306 7.23 -7.27 3.36
CA ASN A 306 7.97 -8.50 3.16
C ASN A 306 9.36 -8.25 2.58
N PHE A 307 10.27 -9.20 2.79
CA PHE A 307 11.36 -9.45 1.87
C PHE A 307 10.95 -10.51 0.86
N THR A 308 11.31 -10.31 -0.41
CA THR A 308 11.04 -11.25 -1.50
C THR A 308 12.33 -11.65 -2.20
N PHE A 309 12.39 -12.88 -2.71
CA PHE A 309 13.48 -13.38 -3.55
C PHE A 309 13.07 -13.29 -5.02
N ASN A 310 13.96 -12.77 -5.86
CA ASN A 310 13.78 -12.81 -7.30
C ASN A 310 14.10 -14.23 -7.82
N LEU A 311 13.07 -14.99 -8.10
CA LEU A 311 13.16 -16.38 -8.53
C LEU A 311 13.63 -16.55 -9.99
N ASN A 312 13.58 -15.45 -10.78
CA ASN A 312 13.89 -15.49 -12.21
C ASN A 312 14.56 -14.19 -12.68
N ARG A 313 15.57 -13.73 -11.94
CA ARG A 313 16.29 -12.49 -12.26
C ARG A 313 16.84 -12.49 -13.69
N GLN A 314 16.55 -11.45 -14.45
CA GLN A 314 16.95 -11.25 -15.84
C GLN A 314 17.76 -9.97 -16.06
N SER A 315 17.73 -9.02 -15.11
CA SER A 315 18.49 -7.76 -15.15
C SER A 315 19.61 -7.77 -14.13
N TYR A 316 20.79 -7.26 -14.51
CA TYR A 316 21.99 -7.23 -13.68
C TYR A 316 22.74 -5.89 -13.83
N ASN A 317 22.01 -4.77 -14.00
CA ASN A 317 22.62 -3.44 -14.05
C ASN A 317 23.19 -3.03 -12.69
N TYR A 318 22.55 -3.50 -11.61
CA TYR A 318 22.94 -3.23 -10.22
C TYR A 318 23.36 -4.52 -9.55
N THR A 319 24.61 -4.96 -9.83
CA THR A 319 25.11 -6.24 -9.32
C THR A 319 26.57 -6.17 -8.89
N SER A 320 26.91 -6.88 -7.84
CA SER A 320 28.29 -7.13 -7.39
C SER A 320 28.94 -8.33 -8.07
N LYS A 321 28.16 -9.15 -8.75
CA LYS A 321 28.62 -10.36 -9.45
C LYS A 321 29.50 -10.02 -10.63
N LYS A 322 30.67 -10.69 -10.74
CA LYS A 322 31.67 -10.43 -11.76
C LYS A 322 31.64 -11.44 -12.92
N THR A 323 31.04 -12.61 -12.72
CA THR A 323 31.03 -13.71 -13.69
C THR A 323 29.63 -14.26 -13.88
N GLU A 324 29.38 -14.86 -15.04
CA GLU A 324 28.13 -15.58 -15.30
C GLU A 324 27.95 -16.75 -14.34
N GLN A 325 29.04 -17.41 -13.92
CA GLN A 325 28.98 -18.48 -12.93
C GLN A 325 28.39 -17.99 -11.59
N GLN A 326 28.83 -16.82 -11.10
CA GLN A 326 28.25 -16.23 -9.88
C GLN A 326 26.76 -15.95 -10.02
N LYS A 327 26.28 -15.48 -11.17
CA LYS A 327 24.86 -15.28 -11.45
C LYS A 327 24.10 -16.60 -11.40
N LEU A 328 24.63 -17.64 -12.04
CA LEU A 328 24.04 -18.99 -12.05
C LEU A 328 24.01 -19.61 -10.66
N ASP A 329 25.09 -19.50 -9.90
CA ASP A 329 25.18 -20.04 -8.54
C ASP A 329 24.17 -19.36 -7.60
N THR A 330 24.02 -18.03 -7.70
CA THR A 330 23.02 -17.28 -6.94
C THR A 330 21.61 -17.73 -7.33
N ARG A 331 21.32 -17.87 -8.62
CA ARG A 331 20.00 -18.34 -9.09
C ARG A 331 19.68 -19.74 -8.55
N LYS A 332 20.63 -20.68 -8.61
CA LYS A 332 20.45 -22.03 -8.03
C LYS A 332 20.18 -21.98 -6.54
N ALA A 333 20.92 -21.13 -5.82
CA ALA A 333 20.74 -20.95 -4.38
C ALA A 333 19.35 -20.37 -4.05
N ILE A 334 18.90 -19.34 -4.75
CA ILE A 334 17.57 -18.74 -4.56
C ILE A 334 16.44 -19.74 -4.84
N LEU A 335 16.58 -20.61 -5.85
CA LEU A 335 15.60 -21.65 -6.15
C LEU A 335 15.60 -22.79 -5.12
N ASN A 336 16.65 -22.92 -4.29
CA ASN A 336 16.74 -23.93 -3.24
C ASN A 336 15.98 -23.50 -1.98
N GLN A 337 14.98 -24.28 -1.56
CA GLN A 337 14.15 -23.97 -0.39
C GLN A 337 14.98 -23.91 0.91
N ASN A 338 15.91 -24.87 1.12
CA ASN A 338 16.74 -24.89 2.32
C ASN A 338 17.59 -23.61 2.42
N PHE A 339 18.05 -23.04 1.28
CA PHE A 339 18.78 -21.79 1.24
C PHE A 339 17.90 -20.60 1.65
N ARG A 340 16.69 -20.48 1.10
CA ARG A 340 15.74 -19.40 1.46
C ARG A 340 15.38 -19.47 2.94
N LEU A 341 15.10 -20.66 3.47
CA LEU A 341 14.82 -20.87 4.89
C LEU A 341 16.02 -20.54 5.77
N ALA A 342 17.27 -20.82 5.32
CA ALA A 342 18.46 -20.43 6.05
C ALA A 342 18.57 -18.90 6.19
N ILE A 343 18.27 -18.15 5.12
CA ILE A 343 18.22 -16.66 5.16
C ILE A 343 17.13 -16.19 6.12
N GLN A 344 15.92 -16.74 6.02
CA GLN A 344 14.79 -16.37 6.86
C GLN A 344 15.06 -16.57 8.35
N PHE A 345 15.60 -17.75 8.74
CA PHE A 345 15.93 -18.02 10.13
C PHE A 345 17.18 -17.31 10.64
N ALA A 346 18.00 -16.74 9.75
CA ALA A 346 19.16 -15.91 10.09
C ALA A 346 18.81 -14.43 10.26
N PHE A 347 17.63 -14.01 9.79
CA PHE A 347 17.19 -12.62 9.80
C PHE A 347 16.63 -12.21 11.17
N ASN A 348 17.36 -11.37 11.91
CA ASN A 348 16.88 -10.75 13.15
C ASN A 348 16.00 -9.55 12.82
N LYS A 349 14.69 -9.78 12.76
CA LYS A 349 13.69 -8.75 12.44
C LYS A 349 13.54 -7.72 13.56
N ALA A 350 13.76 -8.11 14.82
CA ALA A 350 13.73 -7.18 15.95
C ALA A 350 14.87 -6.14 15.86
N ASP A 351 16.09 -6.56 15.57
CA ASP A 351 17.22 -5.64 15.35
C ASP A 351 17.01 -4.76 14.11
N TYR A 352 16.43 -5.30 13.05
CA TYR A 352 16.06 -4.57 11.85
C TYR A 352 15.03 -3.47 12.17
N ASN A 353 13.95 -3.81 12.87
CA ASN A 353 12.89 -2.88 13.26
C ASN A 353 13.41 -1.83 14.27
N ALA A 354 14.37 -2.20 15.14
CA ALA A 354 14.97 -1.29 16.10
C ALA A 354 15.72 -0.13 15.44
N GLN A 355 16.16 -0.25 14.18
CA GLN A 355 16.80 0.84 13.45
C GLN A 355 15.85 2.04 13.27
N VAL A 356 14.57 1.78 13.19
CA VAL A 356 13.49 2.79 13.05
C VAL A 356 12.86 3.09 14.41
N ASN A 357 12.43 2.05 15.12
CA ASN A 357 11.62 2.16 16.32
C ASN A 357 12.42 2.12 17.63
N GLY A 358 13.76 2.09 17.54
CA GLY A 358 14.64 1.94 18.70
C GLY A 358 14.40 0.63 19.45
N LYS A 359 15.20 0.36 20.49
CA LYS A 359 15.03 -0.84 21.32
C LYS A 359 13.64 -0.95 21.98
N ILE A 360 13.02 0.19 22.32
CA ILE A 360 11.70 0.26 22.95
C ILE A 360 10.58 -0.19 22.01
N GLY A 361 10.81 -0.15 20.70
CA GLY A 361 9.86 -0.53 19.67
C GLY A 361 10.33 -1.70 18.80
N ALA A 362 11.40 -2.41 19.20
CA ALA A 362 12.00 -3.48 18.39
C ALA A 362 11.00 -4.56 17.99
N ASP A 363 10.13 -4.96 18.90
CA ASP A 363 9.12 -6.00 18.64
C ASP A 363 7.78 -5.43 18.12
N LYS A 364 7.58 -4.11 18.23
CA LYS A 364 6.34 -3.49 17.79
C LYS A 364 6.22 -3.55 16.27
N GLY A 365 5.07 -3.98 15.80
CA GLY A 365 4.81 -4.12 14.37
C GLY A 365 5.38 -5.36 13.72
N LEU A 366 6.20 -6.17 14.41
CA LEU A 366 6.68 -7.43 13.84
C LEU A 366 5.51 -8.36 13.53
N ARG A 367 5.56 -8.94 12.35
CA ARG A 367 4.57 -9.89 11.84
C ARG A 367 5.27 -11.10 11.22
N ASN A 368 4.77 -12.29 11.53
CA ASN A 368 5.34 -13.55 11.05
C ASN A 368 4.40 -14.27 10.08
N GLU A 369 3.22 -13.71 9.84
CA GLU A 369 2.16 -14.22 8.98
C GLU A 369 1.93 -13.24 7.81
N ILE A 370 1.41 -13.73 6.70
CA ILE A 370 1.01 -12.89 5.55
C ILE A 370 -0.35 -12.25 5.84
N THR A 371 -1.33 -13.07 6.21
CA THR A 371 -2.65 -12.61 6.65
C THR A 371 -2.59 -12.21 8.12
N PRO A 372 -3.01 -11.01 8.53
CA PRO A 372 -3.00 -10.63 9.94
C PRO A 372 -3.78 -11.63 10.81
N PRO A 373 -3.27 -12.00 11.99
CA PRO A 373 -3.86 -13.07 12.82
C PRO A 373 -5.35 -12.91 13.12
N SER A 374 -5.81 -11.65 13.30
CA SER A 374 -7.20 -11.31 13.63
C SER A 374 -7.99 -10.76 12.44
N PHE A 375 -7.53 -10.95 11.20
CA PHE A 375 -8.20 -10.40 10.02
C PHE A 375 -9.59 -11.01 9.81
N VAL A 376 -9.71 -12.31 9.97
CA VAL A 376 -11.00 -13.04 9.98
C VAL A 376 -11.06 -14.01 11.15
N SER A 377 -12.28 -14.45 11.47
CA SER A 377 -12.54 -15.43 12.54
C SER A 377 -12.96 -16.77 11.96
N ILE A 378 -12.40 -17.86 12.50
CA ILE A 378 -12.72 -19.24 12.19
C ILE A 378 -13.37 -19.89 13.42
N ASN A 379 -14.68 -20.13 13.39
CA ASN A 379 -15.42 -20.68 14.51
C ASN A 379 -15.18 -19.92 15.83
N GLY A 380 -15.15 -18.59 15.77
CA GLY A 380 -14.95 -17.71 16.94
C GLY A 380 -13.51 -17.57 17.42
N LYS A 381 -12.52 -18.18 16.74
CA LYS A 381 -11.09 -18.01 17.01
C LYS A 381 -10.42 -17.22 15.89
N ASP A 382 -9.36 -16.51 16.21
CA ASP A 382 -8.57 -15.79 15.21
C ASP A 382 -7.97 -16.72 14.15
N TYR A 383 -7.86 -16.23 12.91
CA TYR A 383 -7.24 -16.93 11.79
C TYR A 383 -5.83 -17.44 12.10
N GLY A 384 -4.99 -16.63 12.76
CA GLY A 384 -3.63 -17.02 13.17
C GLY A 384 -3.59 -18.25 14.08
N THR A 385 -4.67 -18.53 14.84
CA THR A 385 -4.77 -19.78 15.64
C THR A 385 -4.83 -21.03 14.74
N GLN A 386 -5.54 -20.95 13.63
CA GLN A 386 -5.61 -22.03 12.65
C GLN A 386 -4.30 -22.17 11.90
N LEU A 387 -3.71 -21.04 11.46
CA LEU A 387 -2.42 -21.06 10.75
C LEU A 387 -1.30 -21.64 11.62
N GLN A 388 -1.23 -21.28 12.92
CA GLN A 388 -0.27 -21.87 13.85
C GLN A 388 -0.43 -23.41 13.96
N ALA A 389 -1.66 -23.91 13.88
CA ALA A 389 -1.91 -25.35 13.87
C ALA A 389 -1.49 -26.01 12.52
N ASP A 390 -1.72 -25.31 11.40
CA ASP A 390 -1.40 -25.84 10.07
C ASP A 390 0.11 -25.92 9.81
N VAL A 391 0.91 -25.01 10.41
CA VAL A 391 2.39 -25.07 10.30
C VAL A 391 3.03 -26.14 11.20
N ALA A 392 2.27 -26.80 12.07
CA ALA A 392 2.82 -27.79 13.02
C ALA A 392 3.53 -28.99 12.35
N ASN A 393 3.19 -29.30 11.10
CA ASN A 393 3.80 -30.37 10.31
C ASN A 393 4.77 -29.88 9.23
N THR A 394 5.28 -28.65 9.37
CA THR A 394 6.20 -28.01 8.45
C THR A 394 7.52 -27.68 9.14
N ASP A 395 8.42 -27.04 8.41
CA ASP A 395 9.66 -26.50 8.97
C ASP A 395 9.43 -25.36 9.98
N PHE A 396 8.18 -24.92 10.14
CA PHE A 396 7.74 -23.90 11.10
C PHE A 396 7.09 -24.49 12.38
N SER A 397 7.18 -25.81 12.60
CA SER A 397 6.54 -26.50 13.75
C SER A 397 6.93 -25.94 15.13
N ASP A 398 8.15 -25.42 15.26
CA ASP A 398 8.70 -24.81 16.48
C ASP A 398 8.69 -23.27 16.46
N ILE A 399 8.09 -22.64 15.41
CA ILE A 399 8.00 -21.19 15.24
C ILE A 399 6.69 -20.68 15.85
N LYS A 400 6.80 -19.65 16.69
CA LYS A 400 5.64 -18.87 17.14
C LYS A 400 5.33 -17.77 16.15
N LEU A 401 4.18 -17.85 15.49
CA LEU A 401 3.79 -16.92 14.43
C LEU A 401 3.20 -15.61 14.95
N ALA A 402 2.65 -15.59 16.17
CA ALA A 402 1.94 -14.43 16.71
C ALA A 402 2.71 -13.09 16.50
N ASP A 403 1.96 -12.03 16.26
CA ASP A 403 2.48 -10.67 16.09
C ASP A 403 3.26 -10.17 17.32
N GLY A 404 4.11 -9.16 17.12
CA GLY A 404 4.84 -8.49 18.19
C GLY A 404 6.01 -9.30 18.77
N GLN A 405 6.51 -10.28 18.04
CA GLN A 405 7.69 -11.05 18.39
C GLN A 405 8.44 -11.52 17.14
N ASP A 406 9.73 -11.79 17.26
CA ASP A 406 10.56 -12.35 16.20
C ASP A 406 10.63 -13.88 16.33
N GLY A 407 9.53 -14.57 15.96
CA GLY A 407 9.44 -16.02 16.05
C GLY A 407 10.38 -16.75 15.08
N THR A 408 10.73 -16.14 13.96
CA THR A 408 11.52 -16.77 12.90
C THR A 408 13.03 -16.62 13.09
N TYR A 409 13.52 -15.73 13.97
CA TYR A 409 14.96 -15.62 14.20
C TYR A 409 15.49 -16.79 15.03
N GLN A 410 16.09 -17.77 14.36
CA GLN A 410 16.60 -18.99 14.96
C GLN A 410 17.98 -19.37 14.38
N PRO A 411 19.08 -18.76 14.87
CA PRO A 411 20.42 -18.93 14.29
C PRO A 411 20.90 -20.39 14.17
N ALA A 412 20.58 -21.26 15.14
CA ALA A 412 20.94 -22.68 15.07
C ALA A 412 20.21 -23.39 13.92
N LYS A 413 18.92 -23.10 13.76
CA LYS A 413 18.10 -23.61 12.67
C LYS A 413 18.58 -23.09 11.32
N ALA A 414 18.91 -21.80 11.22
CA ALA A 414 19.49 -21.19 10.02
C ALA A 414 20.75 -21.95 9.55
N LYS A 415 21.69 -22.25 10.45
CA LYS A 415 22.90 -23.00 10.15
C LYS A 415 22.61 -24.43 9.68
N LYS A 416 21.62 -25.10 10.28
CA LYS A 416 21.17 -26.44 9.88
C LYS A 416 20.64 -26.45 8.44
N TYR A 417 19.79 -25.45 8.10
CA TYR A 417 19.23 -25.33 6.74
C TYR A 417 20.31 -24.91 5.73
N LEU A 418 21.24 -24.05 6.11
CA LEU A 418 22.37 -23.71 5.24
C LEU A 418 23.22 -24.95 4.92
N ALA A 419 23.52 -25.80 5.92
CA ALA A 419 24.30 -27.03 5.68
C ALA A 419 23.63 -27.97 4.69
N LYS A 420 22.28 -28.13 4.77
CA LYS A 420 21.51 -28.89 3.79
C LYS A 420 21.59 -28.25 2.40
N ALA A 421 21.36 -26.92 2.32
CA ALA A 421 21.41 -26.19 1.06
C ALA A 421 22.78 -26.31 0.38
N LEU A 422 23.88 -26.11 1.13
CA LEU A 422 25.23 -26.23 0.59
C LEU A 422 25.56 -27.63 0.06
N ALA A 423 25.08 -28.68 0.74
CA ALA A 423 25.25 -30.07 0.26
C ALA A 423 24.51 -30.30 -1.08
N GLU A 424 23.27 -29.83 -1.20
CA GLU A 424 22.46 -29.93 -2.41
C GLU A 424 23.04 -29.08 -3.55
N LEU A 425 23.47 -27.84 -3.27
CA LEU A 425 24.05 -26.92 -4.25
C LEU A 425 25.41 -27.41 -4.75
N LYS A 426 26.23 -28.01 -3.88
CA LYS A 426 27.52 -28.62 -4.28
C LYS A 426 27.32 -29.69 -5.34
N SER A 427 26.29 -30.53 -5.21
CA SER A 427 25.96 -31.56 -6.20
C SER A 427 25.57 -30.97 -7.56
N GLN A 428 25.16 -29.67 -7.60
CA GLN A 428 24.82 -28.90 -8.79
C GLN A 428 26.00 -28.06 -9.32
N GLY A 429 27.21 -28.25 -8.76
CA GLY A 429 28.43 -27.54 -9.16
C GLY A 429 28.55 -26.11 -8.62
N VAL A 430 27.74 -25.74 -7.62
CA VAL A 430 27.87 -24.42 -6.97
C VAL A 430 29.03 -24.46 -6.00
N SER A 431 29.89 -23.42 -6.07
CA SER A 431 31.08 -23.27 -5.22
C SER A 431 31.30 -21.82 -4.83
N GLY A 432 31.87 -21.61 -3.63
CA GLY A 432 32.15 -20.28 -3.09
C GLY A 432 30.93 -19.60 -2.46
N PRO A 433 31.09 -18.35 -2.00
CA PRO A 433 30.01 -17.61 -1.36
C PRO A 433 28.91 -17.24 -2.37
N ILE A 434 27.66 -17.36 -1.93
CA ILE A 434 26.51 -16.86 -2.68
C ILE A 434 26.35 -15.36 -2.41
N HIS A 435 26.38 -14.58 -3.48
CA HIS A 435 26.23 -13.13 -3.46
C HIS A 435 24.77 -12.73 -3.73
N LEU A 436 24.13 -12.02 -2.79
CA LEU A 436 22.77 -11.53 -2.89
C LEU A 436 22.76 -10.01 -3.00
N ASP A 437 22.43 -9.47 -4.17
CA ASP A 437 22.26 -8.03 -4.37
C ASP A 437 20.95 -7.56 -3.75
N LEU A 438 21.06 -6.58 -2.84
CA LEU A 438 19.93 -5.91 -2.17
C LEU A 438 19.96 -4.42 -2.51
N PRO A 439 19.04 -3.91 -3.35
CA PRO A 439 18.94 -2.47 -3.61
C PRO A 439 18.54 -1.69 -2.36
N VAL A 440 19.10 -0.50 -2.21
CA VAL A 440 18.84 0.42 -1.10
C VAL A 440 18.86 1.85 -1.62
N ASP A 441 17.85 2.65 -1.29
CA ASP A 441 17.93 4.09 -1.49
C ASP A 441 19.00 4.70 -0.59
N GLU A 442 20.04 5.27 -1.21
CA GLU A 442 21.22 5.81 -0.52
C GLU A 442 20.92 7.00 0.41
N LYS A 443 19.81 7.74 0.13
CA LYS A 443 19.41 8.91 0.91
C LYS A 443 18.48 8.57 2.07
N ALA A 444 17.70 7.51 1.97
CA ALA A 444 16.79 7.08 3.01
C ALA A 444 17.54 6.44 4.19
N SER A 445 18.07 7.28 5.09
CA SER A 445 19.01 6.91 6.14
C SER A 445 18.52 5.77 7.05
N LEU A 446 17.23 5.72 7.38
CA LEU A 446 16.65 4.66 8.20
C LEU A 446 16.59 3.34 7.43
N ASN A 447 16.19 3.37 6.16
CA ASN A 447 16.16 2.19 5.29
C ASN A 447 17.56 1.61 5.08
N LEU A 448 18.57 2.49 4.91
CA LEU A 448 19.97 2.07 4.82
C LEU A 448 20.44 1.39 6.11
N ASN A 449 20.07 1.90 7.28
CA ASN A 449 20.39 1.28 8.56
C ASN A 449 19.70 -0.08 8.73
N GLN A 450 18.45 -0.19 8.29
CA GLN A 450 17.72 -1.46 8.26
C GLN A 450 18.40 -2.48 7.35
N ALA A 451 18.78 -2.10 6.13
CA ALA A 451 19.50 -2.97 5.20
C ALA A 451 20.87 -3.44 5.77
N LYS A 452 21.61 -2.54 6.43
CA LYS A 452 22.86 -2.89 7.15
C LYS A 452 22.61 -3.86 8.30
N SER A 453 21.50 -3.72 9.03
CA SER A 453 21.09 -4.64 10.10
C SER A 453 20.77 -6.02 9.55
N PHE A 454 20.01 -6.11 8.46
CA PHE A 454 19.74 -7.36 7.74
C PHE A 454 21.05 -8.03 7.30
N LYS A 455 21.90 -7.31 6.57
CA LYS A 455 23.23 -7.81 6.15
C LYS A 455 24.04 -8.36 7.32
N LYS A 456 24.14 -7.59 8.41
CA LYS A 456 24.87 -8.01 9.61
C LYS A 456 24.30 -9.29 10.21
N SER A 457 22.98 -9.37 10.36
CA SER A 457 22.30 -10.54 10.92
C SER A 457 22.58 -11.81 10.11
N VAL A 458 22.35 -11.75 8.80
CA VAL A 458 22.51 -12.89 7.89
C VAL A 458 23.97 -13.32 7.82
N GLU A 459 24.91 -12.40 7.55
CA GLU A 459 26.32 -12.72 7.40
C GLU A 459 26.99 -13.21 8.68
N SER A 460 26.58 -12.67 9.86
CA SER A 460 27.12 -13.15 11.14
C SER A 460 26.61 -14.53 11.53
N THR A 461 25.39 -14.87 11.11
CA THR A 461 24.78 -16.18 11.40
C THR A 461 25.29 -17.26 10.45
N LEU A 462 25.33 -16.99 9.15
CA LEU A 462 25.61 -17.97 8.10
C LEU A 462 27.09 -18.03 7.70
N GLY A 463 27.85 -16.98 8.00
CA GLY A 463 29.26 -16.82 7.62
C GLY A 463 29.43 -16.23 6.21
N LYS A 464 30.28 -15.21 6.08
CA LYS A 464 30.58 -14.55 4.79
C LYS A 464 31.21 -15.46 3.74
N GLN A 465 31.85 -16.54 4.18
CA GLN A 465 32.39 -17.57 3.30
C GLN A 465 31.28 -18.37 2.58
N ASN A 466 30.05 -18.31 3.06
CA ASN A 466 28.89 -18.98 2.47
C ASN A 466 27.91 -18.02 1.81
N VAL A 467 27.61 -16.87 2.46
CA VAL A 467 26.61 -15.90 2.00
C VAL A 467 27.12 -14.48 2.22
N VAL A 468 27.02 -13.66 1.18
CA VAL A 468 27.35 -12.24 1.20
C VAL A 468 26.12 -11.44 0.74
N ILE A 469 25.71 -10.47 1.55
CA ILE A 469 24.66 -9.52 1.18
C ILE A 469 25.33 -8.27 0.61
N ASP A 470 25.14 -8.02 -0.66
CA ASP A 470 25.71 -6.90 -1.39
C ASP A 470 24.69 -5.76 -1.48
N LEU A 471 24.87 -4.71 -0.67
CA LEU A 471 24.01 -3.53 -0.71
C LEU A 471 24.31 -2.70 -1.96
N GLN A 472 23.34 -2.59 -2.84
CA GLN A 472 23.40 -1.76 -4.05
C GLN A 472 22.82 -0.39 -3.69
N LEU A 473 23.70 0.59 -3.41
CA LEU A 473 23.29 1.95 -3.04
C LEU A 473 22.89 2.71 -4.31
N LEU A 474 21.62 3.07 -4.41
CA LEU A 474 21.02 3.67 -5.58
C LEU A 474 20.39 5.02 -5.23
N SER A 475 20.32 5.93 -6.19
CA SER A 475 19.45 7.10 -6.07
C SER A 475 17.98 6.67 -6.02
N ASP A 476 17.10 7.48 -5.42
CA ASP A 476 15.66 7.24 -5.31
C ASP A 476 15.04 6.77 -6.65
N ASP A 477 15.28 7.48 -7.76
CA ASP A 477 14.74 7.13 -9.07
C ASP A 477 15.23 5.75 -9.56
N LYS A 478 16.50 5.41 -9.34
CA LYS A 478 17.07 4.11 -9.72
C LYS A 478 16.57 2.98 -8.84
N PHE A 479 16.45 3.25 -7.54
CA PHE A 479 15.90 2.28 -6.59
C PHE A 479 14.46 1.93 -6.96
N ASN A 480 13.61 2.95 -7.16
CA ASN A 480 12.22 2.74 -7.54
C ASN A 480 12.08 2.05 -8.91
N ALA A 481 12.91 2.40 -9.90
CA ALA A 481 12.88 1.75 -11.21
C ALA A 481 13.32 0.27 -11.17
N ALA A 482 14.25 -0.08 -10.28
CA ALA A 482 14.74 -1.45 -10.12
C ALA A 482 13.82 -2.34 -9.26
N THR A 483 12.86 -1.76 -8.53
CA THR A 483 12.03 -2.46 -7.55
C THR A 483 10.55 -2.10 -7.71
N PHE A 484 10.05 -1.12 -6.96
CA PHE A 484 8.63 -0.78 -6.82
C PHE A 484 7.94 -0.38 -8.14
N ASN A 485 8.64 0.32 -9.03
CA ASN A 485 8.13 0.75 -10.33
C ASN A 485 8.48 -0.20 -11.47
N ALA A 486 9.09 -1.34 -11.19
CA ALA A 486 9.30 -2.37 -12.20
C ALA A 486 7.93 -2.87 -12.72
N THR A 487 7.78 -2.92 -14.05
CA THR A 487 6.53 -3.29 -14.72
C THR A 487 6.56 -4.68 -15.34
N THR A 488 7.74 -5.31 -15.34
CA THR A 488 7.95 -6.67 -15.87
C THR A 488 9.04 -7.35 -15.06
N GLY A 489 9.01 -8.69 -14.96
CA GLY A 489 10.09 -9.45 -14.32
C GLY A 489 11.47 -9.26 -14.98
N LYS A 490 11.54 -8.67 -16.18
CA LYS A 490 12.81 -8.29 -16.84
C LYS A 490 13.42 -7.01 -16.26
N THR A 491 12.63 -6.16 -15.61
CA THR A 491 13.09 -4.88 -15.06
C THR A 491 13.41 -4.96 -13.58
N ASP A 492 13.01 -6.04 -12.90
CA ASP A 492 13.38 -6.33 -11.52
C ASP A 492 14.88 -6.63 -11.40
N ASP A 493 15.63 -5.70 -10.82
CA ASP A 493 17.09 -5.76 -10.82
C ASP A 493 17.66 -5.96 -9.41
N PHE A 494 17.34 -7.11 -8.84
CA PHE A 494 17.78 -7.53 -7.51
C PHE A 494 17.76 -9.05 -7.36
N ASP A 495 18.45 -9.59 -6.36
CA ASP A 495 18.28 -10.98 -5.91
C ASP A 495 17.31 -11.08 -4.72
N LEU A 496 17.31 -10.04 -3.89
CA LEU A 496 16.48 -9.91 -2.69
C LEU A 496 16.02 -8.45 -2.58
N SER A 497 14.76 -8.22 -2.26
CA SER A 497 14.22 -6.88 -2.09
C SER A 497 13.31 -6.80 -0.86
N ASN A 498 13.28 -5.63 -0.20
CA ASN A 498 12.30 -5.25 0.82
C ASN A 498 11.23 -4.27 0.29
N ALA A 499 11.20 -4.05 -1.02
CA ALA A 499 10.21 -3.21 -1.68
C ALA A 499 8.95 -4.01 -2.04
N SER A 500 8.44 -4.79 -1.09
CA SER A 500 7.22 -5.59 -1.21
C SER A 500 6.34 -5.35 -0.01
N GLY A 501 5.06 -5.15 -0.24
CA GLY A 501 4.07 -4.99 0.81
C GLY A 501 2.67 -5.02 0.25
N TRP A 502 1.71 -5.40 1.08
CA TRP A 502 0.32 -5.49 0.69
C TRP A 502 -0.61 -4.94 1.76
N THR A 503 -1.59 -4.18 1.32
CA THR A 503 -2.74 -3.77 2.12
C THR A 503 -3.97 -4.48 1.53
N PRO A 504 -4.81 -5.12 2.34
CA PRO A 504 -5.88 -5.97 1.81
C PRO A 504 -6.93 -5.15 1.04
N ASP A 505 -7.36 -5.68 -0.09
CA ASP A 505 -8.34 -5.00 -0.96
C ASP A 505 -9.76 -5.20 -0.47
N TYR A 506 -10.06 -6.34 0.17
CA TYR A 506 -11.40 -6.74 0.62
C TYR A 506 -11.36 -7.69 1.82
N ASP A 507 -12.52 -7.89 2.48
CA ASP A 507 -12.66 -8.61 3.75
C ASP A 507 -12.65 -10.15 3.59
N ASP A 508 -11.62 -10.71 2.93
CA ASP A 508 -11.43 -12.17 2.78
C ASP A 508 -9.93 -12.49 2.70
N PRO A 509 -9.43 -13.60 3.31
CA PRO A 509 -8.00 -13.94 3.28
C PRO A 509 -7.41 -14.09 1.87
N SER A 510 -8.23 -14.38 0.86
CA SER A 510 -7.76 -14.45 -0.52
C SER A 510 -7.06 -13.17 -0.99
N THR A 511 -7.42 -11.99 -0.45
CA THR A 511 -6.76 -10.73 -0.79
C THR A 511 -5.26 -10.72 -0.52
N TYR A 512 -4.78 -11.50 0.46
CA TYR A 512 -3.35 -11.63 0.79
C TYR A 512 -2.67 -12.79 0.08
N LEU A 513 -3.43 -13.78 -0.37
CA LEU A 513 -2.88 -15.05 -0.83
C LEU A 513 -2.98 -15.22 -2.35
N GLU A 514 -4.05 -14.72 -2.97
CA GLU A 514 -4.21 -14.68 -4.43
C GLU A 514 -3.15 -13.82 -5.14
N ILE A 515 -2.54 -12.86 -4.44
CA ILE A 515 -1.48 -12.03 -5.01
C ILE A 515 -0.22 -12.81 -5.37
N TYR A 516 -0.06 -14.02 -4.82
CA TYR A 516 1.02 -14.97 -5.17
C TYR A 516 0.55 -16.10 -6.08
N ASN A 517 -0.67 -16.02 -6.63
CA ASN A 517 -1.19 -17.01 -7.57
C ASN A 517 -0.27 -17.10 -8.80
N PRO A 518 0.24 -18.31 -9.16
CA PRO A 518 1.26 -18.44 -10.21
C PRO A 518 0.83 -18.00 -11.61
N THR A 519 -0.48 -17.83 -11.84
CA THR A 519 -1.03 -17.45 -13.15
C THR A 519 -1.53 -16.01 -13.24
N SER A 520 -1.77 -15.34 -12.10
CA SER A 520 -2.45 -14.03 -12.09
C SER A 520 -2.07 -13.13 -10.91
N GLY A 521 -1.17 -13.57 -10.04
CA GLY A 521 -0.87 -12.85 -8.81
C GLY A 521 -0.18 -11.50 -9.06
N ALA A 522 -0.62 -10.45 -8.36
CA ALA A 522 -0.07 -9.10 -8.48
C ALA A 522 1.36 -8.99 -7.92
N GLU A 523 1.70 -9.79 -6.90
CA GLU A 523 3.03 -9.81 -6.29
C GLU A 523 4.03 -10.74 -7.01
N LEU A 524 3.64 -11.37 -8.12
CA LEU A 524 4.58 -12.18 -8.92
C LEU A 524 5.75 -11.35 -9.45
N LEU A 525 5.52 -10.07 -9.76
CA LEU A 525 6.59 -9.17 -10.20
C LEU A 525 7.68 -9.05 -9.14
N THR A 526 7.32 -8.86 -7.87
CA THR A 526 8.32 -8.78 -6.77
C THR A 526 9.10 -10.08 -6.56
N LEU A 527 8.62 -11.18 -7.15
CA LEU A 527 9.31 -12.47 -7.22
C LEU A 527 10.11 -12.66 -8.52
N GLY A 528 10.23 -11.63 -9.36
CA GLY A 528 10.87 -11.72 -10.68
C GLY A 528 10.10 -12.57 -11.70
N LEU A 529 8.83 -12.86 -11.42
CA LEU A 529 7.92 -13.62 -12.29
C LEU A 529 6.97 -12.66 -13.00
N ASP A 530 6.67 -12.95 -14.25
CA ASP A 530 5.78 -12.13 -15.06
C ASP A 530 4.69 -13.00 -15.68
N PRO A 531 3.46 -12.98 -15.15
CA PRO A 531 2.37 -13.79 -15.65
C PRO A 531 1.93 -13.37 -17.07
N THR A 532 2.30 -12.16 -17.50
CA THR A 532 2.01 -11.63 -18.84
C THR A 532 3.17 -11.80 -19.82
N ALA A 533 4.23 -12.51 -19.39
CA ALA A 533 5.44 -12.67 -20.17
C ALA A 533 5.16 -13.23 -21.58
N LYS A 534 5.79 -12.60 -22.57
CA LYS A 534 5.79 -13.08 -23.97
C LYS A 534 6.54 -14.41 -24.06
N ALA A 535 6.36 -15.14 -25.15
CA ALA A 535 6.84 -16.51 -25.37
C ALA A 535 8.32 -16.73 -25.02
N ASP A 536 9.20 -15.74 -25.22
CA ASP A 536 10.64 -15.82 -24.91
C ASP A 536 10.96 -15.83 -23.40
N SER A 537 10.09 -15.25 -22.56
CA SER A 537 10.24 -15.23 -21.10
C SER A 537 9.34 -16.24 -20.37
N SER A 538 8.32 -16.77 -21.04
CA SER A 538 7.34 -17.69 -20.43
C SER A 538 7.98 -19.02 -20.02
N ALA A 539 8.94 -19.55 -20.77
CA ALA A 539 9.63 -20.79 -20.44
C ALA A 539 10.47 -20.65 -19.16
N SER A 540 11.19 -19.53 -18.98
CA SER A 540 11.98 -19.29 -17.76
C SER A 540 11.10 -19.05 -16.54
N ASN A 541 9.96 -18.36 -16.69
CA ASN A 541 8.96 -18.22 -15.66
C ASN A 541 8.38 -19.59 -15.23
N ALA A 542 7.94 -20.40 -16.19
CA ALA A 542 7.40 -21.73 -15.91
C ALA A 542 8.42 -22.64 -15.19
N ALA A 543 9.70 -22.56 -15.60
CA ALA A 543 10.77 -23.28 -14.96
C ALA A 543 10.99 -22.84 -13.50
N ALA A 544 10.96 -21.52 -13.23
CA ALA A 544 11.10 -20.99 -11.87
C ALA A 544 9.90 -21.35 -10.99
N ILE A 545 8.67 -21.21 -11.48
CA ILE A 545 7.43 -21.61 -10.79
C ILE A 545 7.51 -23.08 -10.39
N LYS A 546 7.86 -23.96 -11.33
CA LYS A 546 8.01 -25.39 -11.09
C LYS A 546 9.14 -25.71 -10.08
N ALA A 547 10.28 -25.02 -10.20
CA ALA A 547 11.44 -25.27 -9.33
C ALA A 547 11.16 -24.99 -7.85
N VAL A 548 10.30 -24.00 -7.55
CA VAL A 548 9.93 -23.65 -6.18
C VAL A 548 8.59 -24.28 -5.74
N GLY A 549 7.90 -25.03 -6.63
CA GLY A 549 6.63 -25.67 -6.35
C GLY A 549 5.43 -24.72 -6.25
N LEU A 550 5.52 -23.54 -6.84
CA LEU A 550 4.45 -22.53 -6.75
C LEU A 550 3.15 -22.98 -7.44
N ASP A 551 3.21 -23.95 -8.36
CA ASP A 551 2.06 -24.62 -8.95
C ASP A 551 1.26 -25.45 -7.94
N GLU A 552 1.90 -26.04 -6.92
CA GLU A 552 1.20 -26.70 -5.82
C GLU A 552 0.45 -25.70 -4.94
N TYR A 553 1.05 -24.53 -4.71
CA TYR A 553 0.37 -23.43 -4.04
C TYR A 553 -0.89 -22.98 -4.79
N GLY A 554 -0.81 -22.83 -6.12
CA GLY A 554 -1.95 -22.52 -6.96
C GLY A 554 -3.12 -23.51 -6.77
N LYS A 555 -2.82 -24.81 -6.68
CA LYS A 555 -3.86 -25.84 -6.40
C LYS A 555 -4.49 -25.71 -5.01
N LEU A 556 -3.74 -25.22 -4.01
CA LEU A 556 -4.30 -24.94 -2.67
C LEU A 556 -5.23 -23.73 -2.71
N LEU A 557 -4.87 -22.68 -3.45
CA LEU A 557 -5.73 -21.52 -3.69
C LEU A 557 -7.02 -21.92 -4.39
N ASP A 558 -6.95 -22.70 -5.48
CA ASP A 558 -8.13 -23.19 -6.21
C ASP A 558 -9.10 -23.95 -5.30
N LYS A 559 -8.58 -24.79 -4.41
CA LYS A 559 -9.40 -25.51 -3.42
C LYS A 559 -10.08 -24.57 -2.44
N ALA A 560 -9.39 -23.55 -1.94
CA ALA A 560 -9.96 -22.55 -1.03
C ALA A 560 -11.01 -21.70 -1.73
N GLU A 561 -10.74 -21.27 -2.97
CA GLU A 561 -11.63 -20.46 -3.80
C GLU A 561 -12.92 -21.21 -4.21
N ALA A 562 -12.88 -22.53 -4.29
CA ALA A 562 -14.07 -23.33 -4.58
C ALA A 562 -15.10 -23.33 -3.42
N ILE A 563 -14.66 -23.00 -2.19
CA ILE A 563 -15.54 -22.95 -1.01
C ILE A 563 -16.14 -21.55 -0.91
N ASN A 564 -17.45 -21.41 -1.13
CA ASN A 564 -18.14 -20.12 -1.16
C ASN A 564 -19.43 -20.06 -0.32
N THR A 565 -19.81 -21.16 0.37
CA THR A 565 -21.00 -21.23 1.22
C THR A 565 -20.69 -21.38 2.71
N ASP A 566 -19.46 -21.79 3.06
CA ASP A 566 -18.97 -21.94 4.44
C ASP A 566 -17.70 -21.10 4.64
N PRO A 567 -17.80 -19.89 5.20
CA PRO A 567 -16.64 -19.04 5.45
C PRO A 567 -15.57 -19.69 6.34
N SER A 568 -15.97 -20.45 7.36
CA SER A 568 -15.01 -21.12 8.25
C SER A 568 -14.21 -22.21 7.54
N ALA A 569 -14.85 -23.01 6.69
CA ALA A 569 -14.16 -24.00 5.86
C ALA A 569 -13.25 -23.33 4.83
N ARG A 570 -13.70 -22.25 4.19
CA ARG A 570 -12.92 -21.43 3.26
C ARG A 570 -11.66 -20.88 3.93
N TYR A 571 -11.80 -20.24 5.09
CA TYR A 571 -10.67 -19.65 5.81
C TYR A 571 -9.65 -20.69 6.30
N LYS A 572 -10.11 -21.87 6.70
CA LYS A 572 -9.21 -23.02 7.00
C LYS A 572 -8.42 -23.47 5.77
N ALA A 573 -9.06 -23.48 4.59
CA ALA A 573 -8.36 -23.85 3.36
C ALA A 573 -7.30 -22.80 2.97
N PHE A 574 -7.57 -21.50 3.16
CA PHE A 574 -6.58 -20.44 2.99
C PHE A 574 -5.45 -20.52 4.01
N ALA A 575 -5.71 -20.85 5.28
CA ALA A 575 -4.66 -21.04 6.28
C ALA A 575 -3.68 -22.16 5.88
N LYS A 576 -4.16 -23.24 5.26
CA LYS A 576 -3.29 -24.28 4.68
C LYS A 576 -2.44 -23.78 3.52
N ALA A 577 -3.01 -22.96 2.64
CA ALA A 577 -2.26 -22.35 1.55
C ALA A 577 -1.17 -21.41 2.11
N GLU A 578 -1.49 -20.61 3.12
CA GLU A 578 -0.52 -19.73 3.77
C GLU A 578 0.58 -20.51 4.50
N ALA A 579 0.25 -21.62 5.17
CA ALA A 579 1.26 -22.49 5.80
C ALA A 579 2.26 -23.01 4.77
N TRP A 580 1.80 -23.37 3.56
CA TRP A 580 2.66 -23.74 2.46
C TRP A 580 3.55 -22.57 2.03
N LEU A 581 2.97 -21.39 1.85
CA LEU A 581 3.68 -20.19 1.40
C LEU A 581 4.79 -19.80 2.38
N LEU A 582 4.51 -19.77 3.68
CA LEU A 582 5.50 -19.52 4.73
C LEU A 582 6.64 -20.55 4.69
N ASN A 583 6.29 -21.83 4.56
CA ASN A 583 7.27 -22.92 4.51
C ASN A 583 8.12 -22.92 3.24
N SER A 584 7.63 -22.34 2.16
CA SER A 584 8.38 -22.21 0.90
C SER A 584 9.56 -21.23 1.01
N GLY A 585 9.45 -20.24 1.90
CA GLY A 585 10.44 -19.17 2.09
C GLY A 585 10.61 -18.23 0.89
N ILE A 586 9.70 -18.23 -0.10
CA ILE A 586 9.80 -17.33 -1.27
C ILE A 586 9.54 -15.87 -0.90
N THR A 587 8.78 -15.65 0.15
CA THR A 587 8.53 -14.35 0.77
C THR A 587 8.73 -14.46 2.28
N ILE A 588 9.29 -13.43 2.89
CA ILE A 588 9.59 -13.38 4.32
C ILE A 588 8.79 -12.25 4.94
N PRO A 589 7.69 -12.53 5.67
CA PRO A 589 6.97 -11.52 6.43
C PRO A 589 7.87 -10.84 7.46
N VAL A 590 7.81 -9.52 7.55
CA VAL A 590 8.68 -8.73 8.46
C VAL A 590 7.85 -7.94 9.46
N ASN A 591 7.04 -7.02 8.98
CA ASN A 591 6.27 -6.11 9.84
C ASN A 591 4.98 -5.64 9.17
N SER A 592 4.04 -5.22 10.01
CA SER A 592 2.86 -4.47 9.57
C SER A 592 3.17 -2.99 9.43
N GLY A 593 2.31 -2.26 8.77
CA GLY A 593 2.22 -0.82 8.92
C GLY A 593 1.72 -0.42 10.31
N GLY A 594 1.62 0.87 10.56
CA GLY A 594 1.33 1.38 11.89
C GLY A 594 2.48 1.10 12.88
N ALA A 595 2.12 0.71 14.11
CA ALA A 595 3.01 0.29 15.21
C ALA A 595 4.23 1.21 15.45
N GLY A 596 4.07 2.49 15.16
CA GLY A 596 5.14 3.47 15.28
C GLY A 596 4.85 4.58 16.27
N ALA A 597 5.91 5.25 16.73
CA ALA A 597 5.79 6.41 17.58
C ALA A 597 5.44 7.65 16.75
N ILE A 598 4.50 8.44 17.26
CA ILE A 598 4.03 9.68 16.62
C ILE A 598 3.81 10.78 17.65
N VAL A 599 3.80 12.01 17.18
CA VAL A 599 3.17 13.16 17.84
C VAL A 599 2.12 13.75 16.91
N SER A 600 0.98 14.18 17.44
CA SER A 600 -0.16 14.51 16.59
C SER A 600 -1.03 15.60 17.19
N ARG A 601 -1.59 16.48 16.32
CA ARG A 601 -2.73 17.34 16.59
C ARG A 601 -4.02 16.81 15.96
N VAL A 602 -3.95 15.67 15.27
CA VAL A 602 -5.14 14.99 14.77
C VAL A 602 -5.86 14.32 15.93
N ALA A 603 -7.16 14.56 16.05
CA ALA A 603 -7.99 13.93 17.07
C ALA A 603 -7.94 12.40 16.90
N PRO A 604 -7.63 11.63 17.94
CA PRO A 604 -7.40 10.20 17.82
C PRO A 604 -8.59 9.48 17.18
N LEU A 605 -8.32 8.64 16.19
CA LEU A 605 -9.30 7.77 15.54
C LEU A 605 -10.50 8.52 14.92
N SER A 606 -10.31 9.80 14.56
CA SER A 606 -11.35 10.61 13.91
C SER A 606 -11.47 10.34 12.40
N GLY A 607 -10.40 9.89 11.75
CA GLY A 607 -10.42 9.52 10.33
C GLY A 607 -11.14 8.19 10.05
N PRO A 608 -11.38 7.84 8.79
CA PRO A 608 -11.88 6.52 8.42
C PRO A 608 -10.95 5.42 8.95
N TYR A 609 -11.50 4.27 9.25
CA TYR A 609 -10.72 3.07 9.56
C TYR A 609 -11.05 2.00 8.53
N ALA A 610 -10.08 1.65 7.71
CA ALA A 610 -10.23 0.65 6.65
C ALA A 610 -9.41 -0.61 6.98
N PRO A 611 -10.03 -1.67 7.53
CA PRO A 611 -9.34 -2.95 7.69
C PRO A 611 -9.02 -3.59 6.33
N SER A 612 -9.70 -3.20 5.27
CA SER A 612 -9.46 -3.55 3.88
C SER A 612 -10.02 -2.46 2.95
N GLY A 613 -9.60 -2.46 1.70
CA GLY A 613 -10.02 -1.49 0.70
C GLY A 613 -9.37 -0.13 0.89
N ILE A 614 -9.81 0.85 0.13
CA ILE A 614 -9.29 2.22 0.19
C ILE A 614 -10.06 3.00 1.25
N GLY A 615 -9.35 3.59 2.20
CA GLY A 615 -10.00 4.39 3.26
C GLY A 615 -9.02 5.11 4.17
N ASP A 616 -7.92 4.50 4.55
CA ASP A 616 -6.99 5.06 5.53
C ASP A 616 -6.27 6.33 5.03
N GLY A 617 -6.09 6.49 3.71
CA GLY A 617 -5.57 7.72 3.08
C GLY A 617 -6.59 8.85 2.94
N ARG A 618 -7.85 8.64 3.33
CA ARG A 618 -8.92 9.65 3.18
C ARG A 618 -8.94 10.64 4.33
N TYR A 619 -9.14 11.91 3.99
CA TYR A 619 -9.24 13.01 4.96
C TYR A 619 -10.67 13.36 5.38
N LYS A 620 -11.69 12.76 4.78
CA LYS A 620 -13.07 12.83 5.29
C LYS A 620 -13.11 12.34 6.74
N PHE A 621 -13.90 12.95 7.58
CA PHE A 621 -14.01 12.73 9.03
C PHE A 621 -12.80 13.20 9.86
N LEU A 622 -11.62 13.45 9.28
CA LEU A 622 -10.42 13.81 10.03
C LEU A 622 -10.60 15.17 10.72
N LYS A 623 -10.26 15.23 12.01
CA LYS A 623 -10.33 16.44 12.83
C LYS A 623 -8.96 16.81 13.37
N VAL A 624 -8.62 18.08 13.30
CA VAL A 624 -7.38 18.62 13.87
C VAL A 624 -7.70 19.48 15.08
N GLN A 625 -6.92 19.38 16.14
CA GLN A 625 -7.05 20.18 17.35
C GLN A 625 -5.85 21.11 17.56
N LYS A 626 -6.03 22.17 18.36
CA LYS A 626 -4.98 23.20 18.56
C LYS A 626 -3.76 22.68 19.31
N LYS A 627 -3.97 21.80 20.32
CA LYS A 627 -2.90 21.26 21.15
C LYS A 627 -2.51 19.86 20.70
N PRO A 628 -1.24 19.46 20.88
CA PRO A 628 -0.84 18.08 20.69
C PRO A 628 -1.66 17.12 21.56
N VAL A 629 -2.06 16.01 20.98
CA VAL A 629 -2.76 14.91 21.67
C VAL A 629 -1.82 14.30 22.72
N THR A 630 -2.32 14.07 23.92
CA THR A 630 -1.57 13.36 24.95
C THR A 630 -1.71 11.85 24.83
N THR A 631 -0.74 11.12 25.35
CA THR A 631 -0.79 9.64 25.43
C THR A 631 -2.04 9.16 26.21
N ALA A 632 -2.45 9.91 27.24
CA ALA A 632 -3.66 9.60 28.01
C ALA A 632 -4.94 9.78 27.20
N GLU A 633 -5.07 10.89 26.45
CA GLU A 633 -6.20 11.13 25.54
C GLU A 633 -6.28 10.06 24.45
N ALA A 634 -5.16 9.71 23.83
CA ALA A 634 -5.11 8.66 22.82
C ALA A 634 -5.53 7.29 23.36
N LYS A 635 -5.08 6.95 24.59
CA LYS A 635 -5.46 5.69 25.25
C LYS A 635 -6.96 5.65 25.58
N LYS A 636 -7.52 6.74 26.08
CA LYS A 636 -8.97 6.86 26.37
C LYS A 636 -9.78 6.73 25.09
N ALA A 637 -9.44 7.50 24.04
CA ALA A 637 -10.13 7.45 22.76
C ALA A 637 -10.09 6.04 22.13
N LYS A 638 -8.95 5.34 22.24
CA LYS A 638 -8.84 3.95 21.76
C LYS A 638 -9.77 3.00 22.52
N ALA A 639 -9.88 3.12 23.82
CA ALA A 639 -10.78 2.28 24.63
C ALA A 639 -12.26 2.51 24.24
N GLU A 640 -12.67 3.77 24.10
CA GLU A 640 -14.02 4.15 23.68
C GLU A 640 -14.32 3.65 22.25
N TRP A 641 -13.36 3.79 21.33
CA TRP A 641 -13.47 3.34 19.96
C TRP A 641 -13.63 1.81 19.87
N LEU A 642 -12.84 1.04 20.63
CA LEU A 642 -12.95 -0.42 20.69
C LEU A 642 -14.31 -0.86 21.24
N ALA A 643 -14.81 -0.20 22.31
CA ALA A 643 -16.13 -0.47 22.86
C ALA A 643 -17.25 -0.21 21.83
N LYS A 644 -17.16 0.89 21.08
CA LYS A 644 -18.13 1.20 20.03
C LYS A 644 -18.08 0.21 18.87
N ARG A 645 -16.89 -0.22 18.44
CA ARG A 645 -16.76 -1.26 17.41
C ARG A 645 -17.38 -2.59 17.85
N LYS A 646 -17.16 -2.98 19.12
CA LYS A 646 -17.78 -4.19 19.68
C LYS A 646 -19.31 -4.09 19.65
N GLN A 647 -19.87 -2.94 20.04
CA GLN A 647 -21.31 -2.69 19.95
C GLN A 647 -21.82 -2.83 18.51
N ILE A 648 -21.15 -2.19 17.53
CA ILE A 648 -21.52 -2.26 16.11
C ILE A 648 -21.50 -3.72 15.59
N ALA A 649 -20.49 -4.50 15.99
CA ALA A 649 -20.41 -5.91 15.59
C ALA A 649 -21.54 -6.76 16.20
N GLN A 650 -21.94 -6.49 17.45
CA GLN A 650 -23.08 -7.16 18.10
C GLN A 650 -24.41 -6.80 17.42
N GLU A 651 -24.63 -5.53 17.12
CA GLU A 651 -25.82 -5.07 16.40
C GLU A 651 -25.92 -5.70 15.00
N ALA A 652 -24.80 -5.89 14.31
CA ALA A 652 -24.77 -6.54 12.99
C ALA A 652 -25.06 -8.06 13.06
N ALA A 653 -24.72 -8.72 14.16
CA ALA A 653 -24.99 -10.15 14.36
C ALA A 653 -26.44 -10.46 14.77
N THR A 654 -27.20 -9.46 15.24
CA THR A 654 -28.61 -9.60 15.67
C THR A 654 -29.62 -9.20 14.58
N ASN A 655 -29.17 -8.56 13.52
CA ASN A 655 -29.97 -8.19 12.33
C ASN A 655 -29.66 -9.09 11.14
#